data_352ce9f648232b17fa60ce95832cc053
#
_entry.id   352ce9f648232b17fa60ce95832cc053
#
_cell.length_a   1.000
_cell.length_b   1.000
_cell.length_c   1.000
_cell.angle_alpha   90.00
_cell.angle_beta   90.00
_cell.angle_gamma   90.00
#
_symmetry.space_group_name_H-M   'P 1'
#
loop_
_entity.id
_entity.type
_entity.pdbx_description
1 polymer ?
#
loop_
_entity_poly.entity_id
_entity_poly.type
_entity_poly.pdbx_seq_one_letter_code
_entity_poly.pdbx_strand_id
1 'polypeptide(L)'
;MRYLLIVFLLTSCSADFEYPATKKERTNYNLHGTTVMDPYFYMEDFESPYAVQWSDQQNALIKNYLQDSEITNIQSILTEAYSSEYYSLSFFNPDSDYYFYNSGAEQHHLYMKKGEDAAVILDPNTWAEDQTLNLDKVSISPNKKYLAYSISNGGVDWRTIKLMDLETNQNLGLEITEVKFSDITWKADSSGFYFNKYPKPLPENRLSQQSYDAAIYFADIETGEEKLFYGEINPEQNYTVSFIGDDKDILINVITGSEDENFYLYGNSPQVLEPITPINQANFSYVHADNEGLFFITNFEADNYRLVKILFADYQLIEIIPEKDFALKGVSFVNDYAIADYINHSDMRSAIVFFNTSGEELDISLPDTLSGTISGFQSAGENTILFSLNTYTQPTQYYSYDVTEASLDLIWEEIIPGFNPKDYVEVSTNYKSKDGTMVPITYSYKSSTDINKDTPIFLYAYGGYNISIRPSFTPKYAAWLELGGVLAVANIRGGGEFGKAWHNAGKLSTKQNVFDDFLYASKFLEENSIGNRKSTAISGRSNGGLLVGTTLVQNPNYFGAALPAVGVMDMIRFTEFTEGWGWRGDYGSPILNQADFQRNIKISPYHQTKIDVCYSPTLTTTGRRDDRVVPSHSYKFTARLQEYQGCTNPVMLYDATRAGHGSGNGVAMPKWKRIELFSIEQSFALKNIKQ
;
A
#
# COMPACT_ATOMS: atom_id res chain seq x y z
N MET A 1 63.81 3.30 -41.44
CA MET A 1 63.00 3.17 -40.23
C MET A 1 61.62 3.72 -40.53
N ARG A 2 60.65 2.85 -40.78
CA ARG A 2 59.24 3.23 -40.96
C ARG A 2 58.54 3.03 -39.60
N TYR A 3 58.06 4.12 -39.02
CA TYR A 3 57.21 4.05 -37.81
C TYR A 3 55.80 3.65 -38.24
N LEU A 4 55.36 2.48 -37.74
CA LEU A 4 53.97 2.04 -37.84
C LEU A 4 53.14 2.72 -36.71
N LEU A 5 52.29 3.66 -37.08
CA LEU A 5 51.32 4.24 -36.15
C LEU A 5 50.21 3.24 -35.96
N ILE A 6 50.15 2.58 -34.80
CA ILE A 6 48.98 1.76 -34.39
C ILE A 6 47.95 2.74 -33.82
N VAL A 7 46.90 3.02 -34.59
CA VAL A 7 45.72 3.73 -34.13
C VAL A 7 44.88 2.68 -33.34
N PHE A 8 44.88 2.79 -32.02
CA PHE A 8 43.87 2.11 -31.23
C PHE A 8 42.52 2.78 -31.49
N LEU A 9 41.67 2.15 -32.28
CA LEU A 9 40.24 2.46 -32.29
C LEU A 9 39.65 1.99 -30.96
N LEU A 10 39.47 2.92 -30.03
CA LEU A 10 38.59 2.75 -28.92
C LEU A 10 37.17 2.67 -29.47
N THR A 11 36.65 1.45 -29.67
CA THR A 11 35.23 1.25 -29.86
C THR A 11 34.57 1.61 -28.53
N SER A 12 34.10 2.85 -28.44
CA SER A 12 33.13 3.19 -27.40
C SER A 12 31.88 2.36 -27.68
N CYS A 13 31.55 1.41 -26.84
CA CYS A 13 30.19 0.87 -26.80
C CYS A 13 29.26 2.06 -26.51
N SER A 14 28.63 2.60 -27.56
CA SER A 14 27.52 3.55 -27.39
C SER A 14 26.35 2.77 -26.86
N ALA A 15 25.71 3.25 -25.79
CA ALA A 15 24.42 2.73 -25.39
C ALA A 15 23.42 2.90 -26.57
N ASP A 16 22.50 1.94 -26.71
CA ASP A 16 21.47 2.00 -27.78
C ASP A 16 20.42 3.11 -27.55
N PHE A 17 20.65 4.02 -26.60
CA PHE A 17 19.76 5.11 -26.21
C PHE A 17 20.54 6.32 -25.70
N GLU A 18 19.95 7.51 -25.83
CA GLU A 18 20.46 8.78 -25.29
C GLU A 18 19.49 9.35 -24.28
N TYR A 19 19.99 9.73 -23.10
CA TYR A 19 19.17 10.34 -22.05
C TYR A 19 18.74 11.76 -22.42
N PRO A 20 17.51 12.17 -22.07
CA PRO A 20 17.11 13.57 -22.18
C PRO A 20 18.07 14.48 -21.39
N ALA A 21 18.43 15.61 -22.00
CA ALA A 21 19.30 16.57 -21.35
C ALA A 21 18.67 17.08 -20.04
N THR A 22 19.39 16.96 -18.95
CA THR A 22 18.94 17.39 -17.62
C THR A 22 19.72 18.62 -17.16
N LYS A 23 19.01 19.71 -16.90
CA LYS A 23 19.57 20.95 -16.37
C LYS A 23 20.15 20.71 -14.98
N LYS A 24 21.25 21.39 -14.65
CA LYS A 24 21.84 21.42 -13.32
C LYS A 24 21.89 22.85 -12.80
N GLU A 25 21.51 23.01 -11.55
CA GLU A 25 21.65 24.27 -10.83
C GLU A 25 22.63 24.10 -9.66
N ARG A 26 23.39 25.15 -9.33
CA ARG A 26 24.28 25.13 -8.17
C ARG A 26 23.49 25.47 -6.90
N THR A 27 22.55 24.59 -6.54
CA THR A 27 21.78 24.74 -5.32
C THR A 27 22.45 23.98 -4.18
N ASN A 28 22.76 24.69 -3.11
CA ASN A 28 23.31 24.13 -1.89
C ASN A 28 22.50 24.66 -0.71
N TYR A 29 22.21 23.80 0.24
CA TYR A 29 21.63 24.22 1.51
C TYR A 29 22.48 23.68 2.67
N ASN A 30 22.42 24.35 3.83
CA ASN A 30 23.19 23.96 5.00
C ASN A 30 22.25 23.38 6.04
N LEU A 31 22.50 22.13 6.44
CA LEU A 31 21.79 21.45 7.53
C LEU A 31 22.78 21.00 8.59
N HIS A 32 22.56 21.42 9.81
CA HIS A 32 23.38 21.05 10.97
C HIS A 32 24.89 21.24 10.72
N GLY A 33 25.27 22.33 10.03
CA GLY A 33 26.66 22.63 9.69
C GLY A 33 27.24 21.84 8.50
N THR A 34 26.44 21.00 7.84
CA THR A 34 26.83 20.25 6.66
C THR A 34 26.23 20.87 5.41
N THR A 35 27.06 21.15 4.40
CA THR A 35 26.59 21.60 3.09
C THR A 35 26.10 20.42 2.28
N VAL A 36 24.83 20.42 1.91
CA VAL A 36 24.19 19.42 1.03
C VAL A 36 24.10 20.01 -0.37
N MET A 37 24.68 19.32 -1.34
CA MET A 37 24.59 19.71 -2.76
C MET A 37 23.36 19.05 -3.40
N ASP A 38 22.48 19.86 -3.98
CA ASP A 38 21.28 19.40 -4.66
C ASP A 38 21.13 20.07 -6.04
N PRO A 39 21.82 19.58 -7.07
CA PRO A 39 21.79 20.18 -8.41
C PRO A 39 20.43 20.04 -9.11
N TYR A 40 19.54 19.24 -8.59
CA TYR A 40 18.20 18.98 -9.12
C TYR A 40 17.09 19.50 -8.20
N PHE A 41 17.42 20.39 -7.26
CA PHE A 41 16.45 20.99 -6.33
C PHE A 41 15.24 21.61 -7.04
N TYR A 42 15.44 22.25 -8.18
CA TYR A 42 14.37 22.85 -8.99
C TYR A 42 13.30 21.83 -9.45
N MET A 43 13.59 20.52 -9.47
CA MET A 43 12.59 19.46 -9.77
C MET A 43 11.60 19.23 -8.61
N GLU A 44 11.77 19.91 -7.48
CA GLU A 44 10.76 19.93 -6.42
C GLU A 44 9.50 20.70 -6.86
N ASP A 45 9.63 21.63 -7.80
CA ASP A 45 8.52 22.16 -8.60
C ASP A 45 8.25 21.21 -9.80
N PHE A 46 7.70 20.02 -9.48
CA PHE A 46 7.48 18.96 -10.47
C PHE A 46 6.32 19.24 -11.42
N GLU A 47 5.49 20.25 -11.13
CA GLU A 47 4.44 20.75 -12.01
C GLU A 47 4.94 21.86 -12.95
N SER A 48 6.18 22.32 -12.80
CA SER A 48 6.77 23.31 -13.73
C SER A 48 6.80 22.79 -15.17
N PRO A 49 6.67 23.67 -16.18
CA PRO A 49 6.74 23.28 -17.59
C PRO A 49 7.99 22.50 -17.95
N TYR A 50 9.12 22.81 -17.30
CA TYR A 50 10.37 22.08 -17.52
C TYR A 50 10.31 20.65 -16.97
N ALA A 51 9.86 20.46 -15.74
CA ALA A 51 9.78 19.14 -15.13
C ALA A 51 8.79 18.23 -15.89
N VAL A 52 7.64 18.77 -16.29
CA VAL A 52 6.65 18.07 -17.12
C VAL A 52 7.24 17.67 -18.47
N GLN A 53 7.89 18.59 -19.18
CA GLN A 53 8.52 18.28 -20.48
C GLN A 53 9.64 17.23 -20.33
N TRP A 54 10.45 17.34 -19.28
CA TRP A 54 11.52 16.37 -19.02
C TRP A 54 10.96 14.98 -18.74
N SER A 55 9.91 14.87 -17.93
CA SER A 55 9.27 13.58 -17.64
C SER A 55 8.57 12.98 -18.86
N ASP A 56 7.98 13.80 -19.75
CA ASP A 56 7.41 13.34 -21.02
C ASP A 56 8.51 12.78 -21.96
N GLN A 57 9.70 13.39 -21.98
CA GLN A 57 10.85 12.86 -22.70
C GLN A 57 11.35 11.54 -22.13
N GLN A 58 11.34 11.37 -20.78
CA GLN A 58 11.66 10.09 -20.14
C GLN A 58 10.63 9.01 -20.50
N ASN A 59 9.34 9.34 -20.55
CA ASN A 59 8.29 8.43 -20.99
C ASN A 59 8.49 8.00 -22.45
N ALA A 60 8.89 8.91 -23.33
CA ALA A 60 9.21 8.56 -24.72
C ALA A 60 10.45 7.67 -24.79
N LEU A 61 11.48 7.94 -23.97
CA LEU A 61 12.69 7.13 -23.92
C LEU A 61 12.41 5.68 -23.52
N ILE A 62 11.66 5.44 -22.42
CA ILE A 62 11.35 4.07 -21.99
C ILE A 62 10.50 3.32 -23.02
N LYS A 63 9.53 3.97 -23.66
CA LYS A 63 8.71 3.37 -24.72
C LYS A 63 9.56 2.99 -25.95
N ASN A 64 10.52 3.82 -26.32
CA ASN A 64 11.45 3.51 -27.40
C ASN A 64 12.45 2.39 -27.03
N TYR A 65 12.88 2.32 -25.77
CA TYR A 65 13.79 1.27 -25.29
C TYR A 65 13.12 -0.09 -25.26
N LEU A 66 11.85 -0.15 -24.84
CA LEU A 66 11.05 -1.36 -24.84
C LEU A 66 10.40 -1.52 -26.23
N GLN A 67 10.74 -2.61 -26.94
CA GLN A 67 10.13 -2.90 -28.23
C GLN A 67 8.64 -3.26 -28.07
N ASP A 68 7.82 -2.83 -29.01
CA ASP A 68 6.37 -3.05 -28.97
C ASP A 68 5.98 -4.53 -28.79
N SER A 69 6.74 -5.47 -29.40
CA SER A 69 6.45 -6.90 -29.30
C SER A 69 6.63 -7.49 -27.88
N GLU A 70 7.60 -6.96 -27.11
CA GLU A 70 7.84 -7.42 -25.73
C GLU A 70 6.72 -6.94 -24.81
N ILE A 71 6.34 -5.67 -24.92
CA ILE A 71 5.25 -5.07 -24.15
C ILE A 71 3.92 -5.76 -24.50
N THR A 72 3.63 -5.94 -25.78
CA THR A 72 2.35 -6.48 -26.27
C THR A 72 2.07 -7.88 -25.74
N ASN A 73 3.09 -8.74 -25.64
CA ASN A 73 2.90 -10.11 -25.11
C ASN A 73 2.50 -10.07 -23.64
N ILE A 74 3.22 -9.31 -22.81
CA ILE A 74 2.90 -9.19 -21.37
C ILE A 74 1.57 -8.49 -21.19
N GLN A 75 1.29 -7.44 -21.95
CA GLN A 75 0.03 -6.72 -21.93
C GLN A 75 -1.17 -7.61 -22.27
N SER A 76 -1.00 -8.55 -23.22
CA SER A 76 -2.04 -9.53 -23.57
C SER A 76 -2.37 -10.44 -22.39
N ILE A 77 -1.34 -11.03 -21.74
CA ILE A 77 -1.53 -11.90 -20.57
C ILE A 77 -2.17 -11.13 -19.41
N LEU A 78 -1.70 -9.91 -19.14
CA LEU A 78 -2.28 -9.08 -18.08
C LEU A 78 -3.73 -8.68 -18.40
N THR A 79 -4.04 -8.34 -19.65
CA THR A 79 -5.40 -8.01 -20.06
C THR A 79 -6.35 -9.19 -19.82
N GLU A 80 -5.92 -10.39 -20.15
CA GLU A 80 -6.66 -11.62 -19.86
C GLU A 80 -6.81 -11.84 -18.35
N ALA A 81 -5.74 -11.75 -17.57
CA ALA A 81 -5.77 -11.93 -16.12
C ALA A 81 -6.61 -10.87 -15.39
N TYR A 82 -6.71 -9.64 -15.91
CA TYR A 82 -7.56 -8.58 -15.37
C TYR A 82 -9.00 -8.62 -15.88
N SER A 83 -9.38 -9.60 -16.72
CA SER A 83 -10.76 -9.74 -17.23
C SER A 83 -11.61 -10.70 -16.39
N SER A 84 -11.20 -11.06 -15.18
CA SER A 84 -12.01 -11.87 -14.27
C SER A 84 -13.30 -11.19 -13.86
N GLU A 85 -14.36 -11.97 -13.71
CA GLU A 85 -15.59 -11.54 -13.05
C GLU A 85 -15.34 -11.42 -11.55
N TYR A 86 -15.89 -10.39 -10.93
CA TYR A 86 -15.73 -10.11 -9.51
C TYR A 86 -17.06 -9.78 -8.84
N TYR A 87 -17.27 -10.39 -7.69
CA TYR A 87 -18.31 -10.03 -6.71
C TYR A 87 -17.66 -9.74 -5.36
N SER A 88 -18.10 -8.71 -4.64
CA SER A 88 -17.73 -8.59 -3.23
C SER A 88 -18.46 -9.61 -2.37
N LEU A 89 -17.88 -9.98 -1.22
CA LEU A 89 -18.47 -10.94 -0.28
C LEU A 89 -19.91 -10.58 0.12
N SER A 90 -20.23 -9.29 0.21
CA SER A 90 -21.58 -8.79 0.49
C SER A 90 -22.66 -9.27 -0.50
N PHE A 91 -22.28 -9.68 -1.73
CA PHE A 91 -23.22 -10.30 -2.66
C PHE A 91 -23.81 -11.61 -2.10
N PHE A 92 -23.02 -12.38 -1.40
CA PHE A 92 -23.40 -13.67 -0.82
C PHE A 92 -24.00 -13.54 0.59
N ASN A 93 -23.86 -12.38 1.24
CA ASN A 93 -24.45 -12.11 2.54
C ASN A 93 -25.94 -11.74 2.40
N PRO A 94 -26.89 -12.53 2.96
CA PRO A 94 -28.34 -12.26 2.82
C PRO A 94 -28.76 -10.92 3.45
N ASP A 95 -28.02 -10.43 4.44
CA ASP A 95 -28.36 -9.20 5.17
C ASP A 95 -27.83 -7.92 4.48
N SER A 96 -27.05 -8.08 3.39
CA SER A 96 -26.55 -6.96 2.60
C SER A 96 -27.48 -6.63 1.44
N ASP A 97 -27.89 -5.36 1.33
CA ASP A 97 -28.73 -4.88 0.23
C ASP A 97 -27.89 -4.48 -1.01
N TYR A 98 -26.57 -4.27 -0.84
CA TYR A 98 -25.67 -3.73 -1.86
C TYR A 98 -24.35 -4.49 -1.93
N TYR A 99 -23.69 -4.44 -3.10
CA TYR A 99 -22.43 -5.12 -3.36
C TYR A 99 -21.63 -4.45 -4.46
N PHE A 100 -20.34 -4.77 -4.56
CA PHE A 100 -19.49 -4.40 -5.70
C PHE A 100 -19.46 -5.53 -6.72
N TYR A 101 -19.51 -5.16 -7.99
CA TYR A 101 -19.51 -6.08 -9.14
C TYR A 101 -18.61 -5.58 -10.26
N ASN A 102 -18.02 -6.51 -10.99
CA ASN A 102 -17.32 -6.25 -12.25
C ASN A 102 -17.48 -7.49 -13.15
N SER A 103 -17.96 -7.36 -14.36
CA SER A 103 -18.09 -8.49 -15.29
C SER A 103 -16.76 -8.96 -15.89
N GLY A 104 -15.67 -8.24 -15.59
CA GLY A 104 -14.38 -8.39 -16.25
C GLY A 104 -14.15 -7.36 -17.37
N ALA A 105 -15.21 -6.77 -17.91
CA ALA A 105 -15.13 -5.77 -18.98
C ALA A 105 -14.92 -4.33 -18.48
N GLU A 106 -15.49 -3.99 -17.32
CA GLU A 106 -15.45 -2.65 -16.75
C GLU A 106 -14.06 -2.32 -16.22
N GLN A 107 -13.66 -1.04 -16.32
CA GLN A 107 -12.38 -0.54 -15.78
C GLN A 107 -12.38 -0.43 -14.27
N HIS A 108 -13.55 -0.10 -13.69
CA HIS A 108 -13.80 0.01 -12.25
C HIS A 108 -14.99 -0.85 -11.85
N HIS A 109 -15.07 -1.23 -10.58
CA HIS A 109 -16.21 -1.93 -10.04
C HIS A 109 -17.45 -1.04 -10.02
N LEU A 110 -18.59 -1.64 -10.35
CA LEU A 110 -19.93 -1.07 -10.20
C LEU A 110 -20.39 -1.23 -8.74
N TYR A 111 -21.15 -0.27 -8.21
CA TYR A 111 -21.88 -0.43 -6.95
C TYR A 111 -23.33 -0.78 -7.27
N MET A 112 -23.77 -1.94 -6.81
CA MET A 112 -25.02 -2.60 -7.25
C MET A 112 -25.99 -2.76 -6.09
N LYS A 113 -27.30 -2.64 -6.36
CA LYS A 113 -28.40 -3.06 -5.47
C LYS A 113 -28.79 -4.51 -5.79
N LYS A 114 -29.08 -5.30 -4.76
CA LYS A 114 -29.60 -6.68 -4.87
C LYS A 114 -31.11 -6.75 -5.01
N GLY A 115 -31.60 -7.97 -5.29
CA GLY A 115 -33.00 -8.35 -5.22
C GLY A 115 -33.76 -8.20 -6.53
N GLU A 116 -35.11 -8.17 -6.41
CA GLU A 116 -36.01 -8.08 -7.57
C GLU A 116 -35.84 -6.76 -8.35
N ASP A 117 -35.46 -5.68 -7.64
CA ASP A 117 -35.12 -4.35 -8.19
C ASP A 117 -33.61 -4.17 -8.38
N ALA A 118 -32.92 -5.23 -8.78
CA ALA A 118 -31.47 -5.15 -9.00
C ALA A 118 -31.09 -4.06 -10.01
N ALA A 119 -30.21 -3.16 -9.61
CA ALA A 119 -29.82 -2.01 -10.43
C ALA A 119 -28.37 -1.56 -10.14
N VAL A 120 -27.76 -0.94 -11.14
CA VAL A 120 -26.51 -0.17 -10.95
C VAL A 120 -26.86 1.12 -10.20
N ILE A 121 -26.26 1.32 -9.04
CA ILE A 121 -26.42 2.54 -8.25
C ILE A 121 -25.34 3.55 -8.62
N LEU A 122 -24.07 3.13 -8.68
CA LEU A 122 -22.96 3.96 -9.10
C LEU A 122 -22.14 3.23 -10.17
N ASP A 123 -21.88 3.91 -11.28
CA ASP A 123 -21.02 3.43 -12.37
C ASP A 123 -19.85 4.42 -12.58
N PRO A 124 -18.69 4.19 -11.94
CA PRO A 124 -17.51 5.05 -12.10
C PRO A 124 -16.97 5.10 -13.53
N ASN A 125 -17.28 4.09 -14.35
CA ASN A 125 -16.80 4.00 -15.73
C ASN A 125 -17.36 5.10 -16.63
N THR A 126 -18.45 5.75 -16.21
CA THR A 126 -19.14 6.82 -16.94
C THR A 126 -18.79 8.24 -16.46
N TRP A 127 -18.03 8.38 -15.38
CA TRP A 127 -17.81 9.70 -14.74
C TRP A 127 -16.79 10.57 -15.45
N ALA A 128 -15.88 9.98 -16.20
CA ALA A 128 -14.87 10.69 -17.00
C ALA A 128 -14.54 9.92 -18.28
N GLU A 129 -14.24 10.63 -19.36
CA GLU A 129 -13.89 10.02 -20.65
C GLU A 129 -12.63 9.13 -20.55
N ASP A 130 -11.64 9.55 -19.75
CA ASP A 130 -10.40 8.81 -19.51
C ASP A 130 -10.51 7.77 -18.38
N GLN A 131 -11.69 7.64 -17.76
CA GLN A 131 -12.00 6.70 -16.69
C GLN A 131 -11.07 6.79 -15.46
N THR A 132 -10.43 7.93 -15.23
CA THR A 132 -9.54 8.13 -14.06
C THR A 132 -10.29 8.40 -12.77
N LEU A 133 -11.58 8.79 -12.83
CA LEU A 133 -12.41 8.93 -11.65
C LEU A 133 -12.85 7.55 -11.15
N ASN A 134 -12.62 7.27 -9.88
CA ASN A 134 -13.02 6.02 -9.25
C ASN A 134 -13.79 6.25 -7.96
N LEU A 135 -14.65 5.31 -7.62
CA LEU A 135 -15.34 5.24 -6.34
C LEU A 135 -14.35 4.77 -5.27
N ASP A 136 -14.19 5.57 -4.20
CA ASP A 136 -13.26 5.27 -3.11
C ASP A 136 -14.01 4.67 -1.91
N LYS A 137 -15.03 5.36 -1.38
CA LYS A 137 -15.85 4.89 -0.27
C LYS A 137 -17.33 5.08 -0.52
N VAL A 138 -18.12 4.24 0.11
CA VAL A 138 -19.59 4.33 0.17
C VAL A 138 -20.04 4.23 1.62
N SER A 139 -21.06 5.00 1.99
CA SER A 139 -21.68 4.95 3.32
C SER A 139 -23.16 5.26 3.21
N ILE A 140 -23.99 4.27 3.62
CA ILE A 140 -25.44 4.38 3.59
C ILE A 140 -25.92 4.97 4.91
N SER A 141 -26.87 5.91 4.85
CA SER A 141 -27.49 6.48 6.04
C SER A 141 -28.25 5.43 6.86
N PRO A 142 -28.36 5.57 8.21
CA PRO A 142 -29.08 4.64 9.08
C PRO A 142 -30.54 4.39 8.64
N ASN A 143 -31.22 5.41 8.11
CA ASN A 143 -32.59 5.28 7.57
C ASN A 143 -32.64 4.64 6.17
N LYS A 144 -31.50 4.22 5.61
CA LYS A 144 -31.34 3.60 4.28
C LYS A 144 -31.84 4.46 3.10
N LYS A 145 -32.05 5.76 3.31
CA LYS A 145 -32.55 6.67 2.27
C LYS A 145 -31.44 7.32 1.45
N TYR A 146 -30.30 7.58 2.06
CA TYR A 146 -29.20 8.31 1.45
C TYR A 146 -27.93 7.49 1.32
N LEU A 147 -27.18 7.75 0.25
CA LEU A 147 -25.84 7.23 0.02
C LEU A 147 -24.85 8.40 -0.08
N ALA A 148 -23.95 8.53 0.90
CA ALA A 148 -22.79 9.37 0.77
C ALA A 148 -21.63 8.55 0.20
N TYR A 149 -20.93 9.09 -0.80
CA TYR A 149 -19.83 8.38 -1.45
C TYR A 149 -18.68 9.32 -1.82
N SER A 150 -17.46 8.82 -1.76
CA SER A 150 -16.27 9.60 -2.12
C SER A 150 -15.68 9.18 -3.45
N ILE A 151 -15.19 10.17 -4.19
CA ILE A 151 -14.57 10.01 -5.52
C ILE A 151 -13.11 10.42 -5.43
N SER A 152 -12.21 9.60 -5.99
CA SER A 152 -10.81 9.89 -6.21
C SER A 152 -10.53 10.09 -7.71
N ASN A 153 -9.51 10.89 -8.04
CA ASN A 153 -9.08 11.11 -9.42
C ASN A 153 -7.70 10.50 -9.66
N GLY A 154 -7.66 9.30 -10.24
CA GLY A 154 -6.41 8.64 -10.61
C GLY A 154 -5.59 8.17 -9.41
N GLY A 155 -6.22 7.96 -8.24
CA GLY A 155 -5.54 7.46 -7.04
C GLY A 155 -4.72 8.52 -6.29
N VAL A 156 -5.02 9.82 -6.46
CA VAL A 156 -4.56 10.88 -5.55
C VAL A 156 -5.23 10.72 -4.19
N ASP A 157 -4.66 11.30 -3.13
CA ASP A 157 -5.23 11.22 -1.78
C ASP A 157 -6.41 12.17 -1.56
N TRP A 158 -6.51 13.24 -2.36
CA TRP A 158 -7.65 14.14 -2.33
C TRP A 158 -8.94 13.48 -2.80
N ARG A 159 -10.03 13.69 -2.07
CA ARG A 159 -11.36 13.14 -2.32
C ARG A 159 -12.39 14.25 -2.47
N THR A 160 -13.48 13.89 -3.15
CA THR A 160 -14.72 14.67 -3.18
C THR A 160 -15.84 13.78 -2.69
N ILE A 161 -16.58 14.19 -1.65
CA ILE A 161 -17.76 13.48 -1.17
C ILE A 161 -19.00 14.02 -1.88
N LYS A 162 -19.87 13.11 -2.31
CA LYS A 162 -21.17 13.39 -2.95
C LYS A 162 -22.28 12.68 -2.22
N LEU A 163 -23.52 13.13 -2.43
CA LEU A 163 -24.72 12.60 -1.80
C LEU A 163 -25.76 12.21 -2.85
N MET A 164 -26.35 11.03 -2.70
CA MET A 164 -27.41 10.50 -3.56
C MET A 164 -28.62 10.10 -2.72
N ASP A 165 -29.82 10.29 -3.24
CA ASP A 165 -31.06 9.71 -2.73
C ASP A 165 -31.24 8.31 -3.34
N LEU A 166 -31.31 7.28 -2.51
CA LEU A 166 -31.39 5.87 -2.94
C LEU A 166 -32.80 5.45 -3.39
N GLU A 167 -33.83 6.23 -3.07
CA GLU A 167 -35.19 5.97 -3.53
C GLU A 167 -35.38 6.45 -4.98
N THR A 168 -34.85 7.61 -5.30
CA THR A 168 -34.94 8.21 -6.62
C THR A 168 -33.74 7.97 -7.52
N ASN A 169 -32.62 7.49 -6.97
CA ASN A 169 -31.32 7.37 -7.60
C ASN A 169 -30.78 8.72 -8.15
N GLN A 170 -31.15 9.83 -7.52
CA GLN A 170 -30.72 11.16 -7.94
C GLN A 170 -29.61 11.72 -7.05
N ASN A 171 -28.62 12.34 -7.69
CA ASN A 171 -27.61 13.12 -6.98
C ASN A 171 -28.26 14.37 -6.39
N LEU A 172 -28.05 14.62 -5.09
CA LEU A 172 -28.67 15.73 -4.37
C LEU A 172 -27.87 17.05 -4.47
N GLY A 173 -26.80 17.08 -5.26
CA GLY A 173 -26.01 18.28 -5.53
C GLY A 173 -25.03 18.67 -4.42
N LEU A 174 -24.95 17.92 -3.32
CA LEU A 174 -23.90 18.12 -2.31
C LEU A 174 -22.54 17.69 -2.87
N GLU A 175 -21.55 18.58 -2.77
CA GLU A 175 -20.18 18.32 -3.22
C GLU A 175 -19.20 18.91 -2.22
N ILE A 176 -18.55 18.04 -1.44
CA ILE A 176 -17.60 18.41 -0.40
C ILE A 176 -16.18 18.07 -0.91
N THR A 177 -15.36 19.10 -1.01
CA THR A 177 -13.95 19.00 -1.46
C THR A 177 -12.98 19.16 -0.29
N GLU A 178 -11.67 19.09 -0.58
CA GLU A 178 -10.58 19.16 0.41
C GLU A 178 -10.61 18.02 1.46
N VAL A 179 -11.22 16.90 1.12
CA VAL A 179 -11.28 15.68 1.95
C VAL A 179 -10.05 14.82 1.69
N LYS A 180 -9.41 14.32 2.74
CA LYS A 180 -8.25 13.44 2.67
C LYS A 180 -8.23 12.53 3.90
N PHE A 181 -7.89 11.24 3.74
CA PHE A 181 -7.83 10.24 4.83
C PHE A 181 -9.08 10.22 5.73
N SER A 182 -10.25 10.24 5.11
CA SER A 182 -11.53 10.37 5.79
C SER A 182 -12.40 9.13 5.64
N ASP A 183 -13.11 8.79 6.71
CA ASP A 183 -14.33 8.00 6.64
C ASP A 183 -15.55 8.93 6.44
N ILE A 184 -16.72 8.34 6.20
CA ILE A 184 -18.01 9.02 6.13
C ILE A 184 -18.87 8.40 7.22
N THR A 185 -19.00 9.08 8.37
CA THR A 185 -19.68 8.56 9.54
C THR A 185 -21.02 9.27 9.71
N TRP A 186 -22.12 8.56 9.45
CA TRP A 186 -23.47 9.09 9.58
C TRP A 186 -23.85 9.31 11.04
N LYS A 187 -24.61 10.37 11.26
CA LYS A 187 -25.37 10.55 12.51
C LYS A 187 -26.58 9.62 12.51
N ALA A 188 -26.96 9.07 13.69
CA ALA A 188 -28.03 8.05 13.80
C ALA A 188 -29.39 8.53 13.28
N ASP A 189 -29.70 9.83 13.41
CA ASP A 189 -30.92 10.45 12.88
C ASP A 189 -30.90 10.68 11.35
N SER A 190 -29.78 10.35 10.71
CA SER A 190 -29.57 10.55 9.26
C SER A 190 -29.66 12.01 8.79
N SER A 191 -29.56 12.99 9.70
CA SER A 191 -29.59 14.42 9.35
C SER A 191 -28.31 14.92 8.67
N GLY A 192 -27.22 14.14 8.74
CA GLY A 192 -25.92 14.47 8.16
C GLY A 192 -24.87 13.46 8.50
N PHE A 193 -23.63 13.73 8.12
CA PHE A 193 -22.50 12.87 8.36
C PHE A 193 -21.24 13.66 8.70
N TYR A 194 -20.29 12.99 9.35
CA TYR A 194 -18.99 13.52 9.75
C TYR A 194 -17.89 13.02 8.81
N PHE A 195 -16.91 13.88 8.57
CA PHE A 195 -15.77 13.59 7.70
C PHE A 195 -14.56 14.42 8.11
N ASN A 196 -13.36 13.97 7.72
CA ASN A 196 -12.11 14.70 7.93
C ASN A 196 -11.79 15.59 6.73
N LYS A 197 -11.47 16.85 6.98
CA LYS A 197 -11.20 17.86 5.96
C LYS A 197 -9.94 18.65 6.31
N TYR A 198 -9.26 19.10 5.27
CA TYR A 198 -8.08 19.97 5.38
C TYR A 198 -8.36 21.37 4.86
N PRO A 199 -7.56 22.36 5.25
CA PRO A 199 -7.57 23.67 4.60
C PRO A 199 -7.32 23.53 3.10
N LYS A 200 -7.98 24.39 2.33
CA LYS A 200 -7.81 24.39 0.88
C LYS A 200 -6.36 24.72 0.51
N PRO A 201 -5.63 23.85 -0.18
CA PRO A 201 -4.27 24.13 -0.59
C PRO A 201 -4.23 25.24 -1.65
N LEU A 202 -3.09 25.94 -1.74
CA LEU A 202 -2.87 26.89 -2.84
C LEU A 202 -2.87 26.12 -4.16
N PRO A 203 -3.51 26.66 -5.22
CA PRO A 203 -3.61 25.95 -6.51
C PRO A 203 -2.25 25.50 -7.08
N GLU A 204 -1.22 26.34 -6.95
CA GLU A 204 0.15 26.09 -7.40
C GLU A 204 0.89 25.04 -6.57
N ASN A 205 0.42 24.69 -5.38
CA ASN A 205 1.07 23.75 -4.47
C ASN A 205 0.15 22.60 -4.07
N ARG A 206 -0.97 22.40 -4.77
CA ARG A 206 -2.00 21.44 -4.38
C ARG A 206 -1.47 20.00 -4.14
N LEU A 207 -0.48 19.58 -4.90
CA LEU A 207 0.08 18.23 -4.83
C LEU A 207 1.35 18.15 -3.98
N SER A 208 1.93 19.28 -3.54
CA SER A 208 3.20 19.32 -2.80
C SER A 208 3.10 19.95 -1.42
N GLN A 209 2.06 20.76 -1.18
CA GLN A 209 1.87 21.42 0.12
C GLN A 209 1.70 20.40 1.24
N GLN A 210 2.37 20.62 2.36
CA GLN A 210 2.21 19.82 3.57
C GLN A 210 0.74 19.82 4.00
N SER A 211 0.22 18.62 4.34
CA SER A 211 -1.15 18.39 4.79
C SER A 211 -1.22 18.61 6.30
N TYR A 212 -1.46 19.85 6.70
CA TYR A 212 -1.61 20.28 8.08
C TYR A 212 -3.05 20.70 8.39
N ASP A 213 -3.34 20.85 9.68
CA ASP A 213 -4.59 21.43 10.19
C ASP A 213 -5.84 20.65 9.75
N ALA A 214 -5.76 19.33 9.77
CA ALA A 214 -6.93 18.49 9.57
C ALA A 214 -7.97 18.72 10.67
N ALA A 215 -9.26 18.61 10.35
CA ALA A 215 -10.34 18.71 11.31
C ALA A 215 -11.55 17.89 10.89
N ILE A 216 -12.36 17.48 11.86
CA ILE A 216 -13.64 16.81 11.64
C ILE A 216 -14.72 17.87 11.43
N TYR A 217 -15.45 17.75 10.33
CA TYR A 217 -16.61 18.57 10.00
C TYR A 217 -17.87 17.71 9.99
N PHE A 218 -19.00 18.36 10.24
CA PHE A 218 -20.34 17.81 10.05
C PHE A 218 -20.98 18.45 8.80
N ALA A 219 -21.46 17.65 7.88
CA ALA A 219 -22.28 18.09 6.75
C ALA A 219 -23.76 17.86 7.06
N ASP A 220 -24.53 18.91 7.11
CA ASP A 220 -25.98 18.87 7.20
C ASP A 220 -26.55 18.64 5.79
N ILE A 221 -27.29 17.53 5.58
CA ILE A 221 -27.73 17.16 4.24
C ILE A 221 -28.92 17.96 3.73
N GLU A 222 -29.71 18.61 4.61
CA GLU A 222 -30.85 19.43 4.22
C GLU A 222 -30.39 20.83 3.76
N THR A 223 -29.43 21.41 4.47
CA THR A 223 -28.95 22.78 4.18
C THR A 223 -27.71 22.81 3.31
N GLY A 224 -26.93 21.69 3.26
CA GLY A 224 -25.62 21.62 2.62
C GLY A 224 -24.53 22.37 3.41
N GLU A 225 -24.79 22.78 4.65
CA GLU A 225 -23.84 23.53 5.46
C GLU A 225 -22.80 22.60 6.09
N GLU A 226 -21.53 22.98 5.99
CA GLU A 226 -20.41 22.30 6.66
C GLU A 226 -20.04 23.03 7.95
N LYS A 227 -20.04 22.35 9.09
CA LYS A 227 -19.72 22.92 10.40
C LYS A 227 -18.52 22.20 11.01
N LEU A 228 -17.55 22.97 11.50
CA LEU A 228 -16.47 22.42 12.31
C LEU A 228 -17.03 21.69 13.53
N PHE A 229 -16.65 20.46 13.70
CA PHE A 229 -17.05 19.60 14.81
C PHE A 229 -15.93 19.43 15.84
N TYR A 230 -14.71 19.07 15.38
CA TYR A 230 -13.54 18.86 16.25
C TYR A 230 -12.23 19.02 15.46
N GLY A 231 -11.16 19.47 16.11
CA GLY A 231 -9.81 19.57 15.51
C GLY A 231 -9.28 21.01 15.54
N GLU A 232 -8.32 21.31 14.66
CA GLU A 232 -7.57 22.58 14.62
C GLU A 232 -6.76 22.84 15.91
N ILE A 233 -6.41 21.76 16.65
CA ILE A 233 -5.68 21.86 17.93
C ILE A 233 -4.17 21.76 17.70
N ASN A 234 -3.76 20.85 16.84
CA ASN A 234 -2.36 20.63 16.47
C ASN A 234 -2.28 20.40 14.96
N PRO A 235 -1.48 21.19 14.23
CA PRO A 235 -1.39 21.08 12.77
C PRO A 235 -0.91 19.71 12.28
N GLU A 236 -0.15 18.96 13.09
CA GLU A 236 0.37 17.64 12.76
C GLU A 236 -0.51 16.51 13.31
N GLN A 237 -1.83 16.63 13.19
CA GLN A 237 -2.79 15.60 13.60
C GLN A 237 -3.81 15.33 12.53
N ASN A 238 -4.19 14.05 12.42
CA ASN A 238 -5.33 13.57 11.64
C ASN A 238 -6.36 12.97 12.59
N TYR A 239 -7.61 12.92 12.16
CA TYR A 239 -8.71 12.46 13.01
C TYR A 239 -9.61 11.50 12.27
N THR A 240 -10.15 10.51 13.01
CA THR A 240 -11.35 9.78 12.61
C THR A 240 -12.36 9.82 13.75
N VAL A 241 -13.66 9.84 13.42
CA VAL A 241 -14.74 9.89 14.40
C VAL A 241 -15.62 8.67 14.27
N SER A 242 -16.04 8.12 15.42
CA SER A 242 -17.06 7.09 15.54
C SER A 242 -18.07 7.49 16.61
N PHE A 243 -19.32 7.06 16.46
CA PHE A 243 -20.35 7.24 17.45
C PHE A 243 -20.69 5.89 18.07
N ILE A 244 -20.85 5.89 19.39
CA ILE A 244 -21.17 4.70 20.19
C ILE A 244 -22.61 4.81 20.70
N GLY A 245 -23.35 3.72 20.57
CA GLY A 245 -24.78 3.70 20.92
C GLY A 245 -25.63 4.60 20.00
N ASP A 246 -26.60 5.32 20.55
CA ASP A 246 -27.52 6.20 19.82
C ASP A 246 -26.95 7.60 19.56
N ASP A 247 -25.70 7.73 19.12
CA ASP A 247 -24.95 8.98 18.92
C ASP A 247 -24.77 9.82 20.20
N LYS A 248 -24.85 9.20 21.37
CA LYS A 248 -24.67 9.92 22.65
C LYS A 248 -23.22 10.04 23.03
N ASP A 249 -22.42 9.07 22.63
CA ASP A 249 -21.01 8.98 22.97
C ASP A 249 -20.15 9.07 21.73
N ILE A 250 -19.08 9.85 21.83
CA ILE A 250 -18.17 10.19 20.74
C ILE A 250 -16.84 9.52 21.03
N LEU A 251 -16.32 8.81 20.05
CA LEU A 251 -14.97 8.25 20.05
C LEU A 251 -14.17 8.89 18.91
N ILE A 252 -13.10 9.58 19.26
CA ILE A 252 -12.19 10.17 18.27
C ILE A 252 -10.83 9.49 18.37
N ASN A 253 -10.36 8.93 17.26
CA ASN A 253 -8.97 8.53 17.10
C ASN A 253 -8.15 9.75 16.65
N VAL A 254 -7.14 10.11 17.43
CA VAL A 254 -6.18 11.17 17.13
C VAL A 254 -4.89 10.52 16.66
N ILE A 255 -4.49 10.78 15.44
CA ILE A 255 -3.32 10.19 14.78
C ILE A 255 -2.27 11.28 14.59
N THR A 256 -1.09 11.14 15.20
CA THR A 256 0.00 12.12 15.17
C THR A 256 1.20 11.69 14.33
N GLY A 257 1.14 10.51 13.73
CA GLY A 257 2.25 9.99 12.91
C GLY A 257 2.07 8.55 12.51
N SER A 258 3.16 7.78 12.60
CA SER A 258 3.16 6.35 12.28
C SER A 258 2.70 5.50 13.47
N GLU A 259 2.74 4.21 13.34
CA GLU A 259 2.13 3.11 14.11
C GLU A 259 1.80 3.37 15.59
N ASP A 260 2.75 3.71 16.45
CA ASP A 260 2.53 3.88 17.89
C ASP A 260 2.17 5.34 18.26
N GLU A 261 1.75 6.16 17.31
CA GLU A 261 1.52 7.58 17.47
C GLU A 261 0.04 7.94 17.31
N ASN A 262 -0.82 7.17 17.98
CA ASN A 262 -2.24 7.48 18.08
C ASN A 262 -2.74 7.36 19.52
N PHE A 263 -3.89 7.96 19.78
CA PHE A 263 -4.64 7.79 21.03
C PHE A 263 -6.12 8.08 20.80
N TYR A 264 -6.96 7.66 21.74
CA TYR A 264 -8.40 7.82 21.64
C TYR A 264 -8.95 8.78 22.71
N LEU A 265 -9.81 9.68 22.24
CA LEU A 265 -10.63 10.54 23.08
C LEU A 265 -12.06 10.02 23.13
N TYR A 266 -12.69 10.06 24.29
CA TYR A 266 -14.06 9.62 24.50
C TYR A 266 -14.84 10.61 25.37
N GLY A 267 -16.14 10.78 25.08
CA GLY A 267 -17.04 11.65 25.83
C GLY A 267 -18.41 11.77 25.16
N ASN A 268 -19.28 12.59 25.71
CA ASN A 268 -20.63 12.79 25.20
C ASN A 268 -20.81 14.11 24.41
N SER A 269 -19.78 14.89 24.29
CA SER A 269 -19.72 16.07 23.41
C SER A 269 -18.28 16.46 23.14
N PRO A 270 -18.01 17.19 22.03
CA PRO A 270 -16.65 17.64 21.69
C PRO A 270 -15.95 18.47 22.77
N GLN A 271 -16.71 19.11 23.68
CA GLN A 271 -16.16 19.98 24.73
C GLN A 271 -15.68 19.21 25.97
N VAL A 272 -16.06 17.93 26.11
CA VAL A 272 -15.75 17.11 27.30
C VAL A 272 -15.04 15.81 26.96
N LEU A 273 -14.36 15.78 25.82
CA LEU A 273 -13.58 14.63 25.38
C LEU A 273 -12.34 14.46 26.27
N GLU A 274 -12.12 13.24 26.77
CA GLU A 274 -10.97 12.87 27.58
C GLU A 274 -10.18 11.72 26.95
N PRO A 275 -8.83 11.71 27.10
CA PRO A 275 -8.02 10.59 26.63
C PRO A 275 -8.34 9.32 27.44
N ILE A 276 -8.73 8.25 26.76
CA ILE A 276 -8.99 6.94 27.38
C ILE A 276 -7.89 5.93 27.12
N THR A 277 -6.97 6.22 26.19
CA THR A 277 -5.79 5.41 25.92
C THR A 277 -4.51 6.20 26.21
N PRO A 278 -3.37 5.54 26.49
CA PRO A 278 -2.09 6.22 26.62
C PRO A 278 -1.72 7.03 25.36
N ILE A 279 -1.35 8.31 25.56
CA ILE A 279 -1.07 9.23 24.46
C ILE A 279 0.26 8.86 23.80
N ASN A 280 0.23 8.48 22.52
CA ASN A 280 1.40 8.22 21.67
C ASN A 280 2.43 7.25 22.27
N GLN A 281 1.98 6.22 22.98
CA GLN A 281 2.86 5.20 23.61
C GLN A 281 2.72 3.82 22.99
N ALA A 282 1.60 3.56 22.33
CA ALA A 282 1.29 2.27 21.71
C ALA A 282 0.26 2.47 20.61
N ASN A 283 0.13 1.47 19.74
CA ASN A 283 -0.99 1.41 18.82
C ASN A 283 -2.25 0.94 19.57
N PHE A 284 -3.34 1.64 19.34
CA PHE A 284 -4.68 1.23 19.71
C PHE A 284 -5.55 1.26 18.47
N SER A 285 -6.21 0.13 18.15
CA SER A 285 -7.14 0.01 17.04
C SER A 285 -8.50 -0.41 17.57
N TYR A 286 -9.47 0.50 17.50
CA TYR A 286 -10.86 0.21 17.92
C TYR A 286 -11.46 -0.85 17.00
N VAL A 287 -12.13 -1.85 17.61
CA VAL A 287 -12.75 -2.95 16.88
C VAL A 287 -14.23 -3.18 17.19
N HIS A 288 -14.67 -2.91 18.41
CA HIS A 288 -16.04 -3.19 18.84
C HIS A 288 -16.43 -2.38 20.10
N ALA A 289 -17.73 -2.26 20.34
CA ALA A 289 -18.29 -1.75 21.59
C ALA A 289 -19.45 -2.63 22.04
N ASP A 290 -19.58 -2.77 23.38
CA ASP A 290 -20.77 -3.32 24.01
C ASP A 290 -21.33 -2.34 25.06
N ASN A 291 -22.27 -2.77 25.88
CA ASN A 291 -22.89 -1.91 26.91
C ASN A 291 -21.96 -1.51 28.06
N GLU A 292 -20.79 -2.13 28.18
CA GLU A 292 -19.87 -1.92 29.29
C GLU A 292 -18.59 -1.19 28.90
N GLY A 293 -18.18 -1.24 27.60
CA GLY A 293 -16.93 -0.62 27.16
C GLY A 293 -16.59 -0.80 25.70
N LEU A 294 -15.38 -0.37 25.38
CA LEU A 294 -14.81 -0.33 24.04
C LEU A 294 -13.68 -1.36 23.92
N PHE A 295 -13.68 -2.14 22.84
CA PHE A 295 -12.65 -3.14 22.57
C PHE A 295 -11.59 -2.59 21.61
N PHE A 296 -10.32 -2.81 21.96
CA PHE A 296 -9.17 -2.40 21.17
C PHE A 296 -8.17 -3.54 20.99
N ILE A 297 -7.64 -3.67 19.79
CA ILE A 297 -6.38 -4.37 19.57
C ILE A 297 -5.25 -3.41 19.88
N THR A 298 -4.29 -3.83 20.71
CA THR A 298 -3.19 -2.96 21.13
C THR A 298 -1.88 -3.71 21.32
N ASN A 299 -0.75 -3.03 21.04
CA ASN A 299 0.59 -3.46 21.41
C ASN A 299 1.07 -2.83 22.75
N PHE A 300 0.17 -2.22 23.52
CA PHE A 300 0.49 -1.71 24.84
C PHE A 300 0.85 -2.86 25.80
N GLU A 301 2.12 -2.91 26.23
CA GLU A 301 2.69 -4.00 27.03
C GLU A 301 2.52 -5.41 26.41
N ALA A 302 2.45 -5.51 25.06
CA ALA A 302 2.23 -6.76 24.34
C ALA A 302 2.81 -6.65 22.91
N ASP A 303 4.04 -7.11 22.70
CA ASP A 303 4.75 -6.96 21.43
C ASP A 303 4.00 -7.60 20.24
N ASN A 304 3.33 -8.75 20.46
CA ASN A 304 2.53 -9.47 19.47
C ASN A 304 1.05 -9.06 19.44
N TYR A 305 0.69 -7.99 20.13
CA TYR A 305 -0.69 -7.49 20.29
C TYR A 305 -1.59 -8.38 21.11
N ARG A 306 -2.59 -7.76 21.73
CA ARG A 306 -3.66 -8.37 22.51
C ARG A 306 -4.98 -7.65 22.31
N LEU A 307 -6.11 -8.28 22.68
CA LEU A 307 -7.40 -7.61 22.73
C LEU A 307 -7.67 -7.16 24.16
N VAL A 308 -7.98 -5.89 24.31
CA VAL A 308 -8.36 -5.28 25.59
C VAL A 308 -9.73 -4.63 25.50
N LYS A 309 -10.41 -4.48 26.65
CA LYS A 309 -11.63 -3.70 26.79
C LYS A 309 -11.38 -2.54 27.75
N ILE A 310 -11.78 -1.34 27.36
CA ILE A 310 -11.76 -0.15 28.21
C ILE A 310 -13.18 0.10 28.70
N LEU A 311 -13.39 0.04 29.99
CA LEU A 311 -14.72 0.18 30.61
C LEU A 311 -15.20 1.63 30.59
N PHE A 312 -16.49 1.85 30.34
CA PHE A 312 -17.10 3.18 30.42
C PHE A 312 -17.14 3.77 31.84
N ALA A 313 -17.18 2.91 32.83
CA ALA A 313 -17.40 3.32 34.23
C ALA A 313 -16.22 4.11 34.85
N ASP A 314 -14.99 3.72 34.51
CA ASP A 314 -13.77 4.25 35.14
C ASP A 314 -12.55 4.24 34.23
N TYR A 315 -12.75 3.92 32.92
CA TYR A 315 -11.72 3.79 31.88
C TYR A 315 -10.64 2.74 32.24
N GLN A 316 -10.96 1.77 33.12
CA GLN A 316 -10.05 0.67 33.39
C GLN A 316 -9.87 -0.20 32.17
N LEU A 317 -8.60 -0.52 31.83
CA LEU A 317 -8.24 -1.46 30.80
C LEU A 317 -8.26 -2.89 31.33
N ILE A 318 -9.07 -3.76 30.73
CA ILE A 318 -9.19 -5.17 31.02
C ILE A 318 -8.70 -5.99 29.84
N GLU A 319 -7.82 -6.97 30.09
CA GLU A 319 -7.40 -7.92 29.05
C GLU A 319 -8.54 -8.90 28.77
N ILE A 320 -8.86 -9.06 27.47
CA ILE A 320 -9.90 -9.99 26.99
C ILE A 320 -9.25 -11.19 26.29
N ILE A 321 -8.40 -10.96 25.28
CA ILE A 321 -7.60 -12.02 24.66
C ILE A 321 -6.14 -11.69 24.95
N PRO A 322 -5.41 -12.53 25.68
CA PRO A 322 -4.01 -12.27 26.02
C PRO A 322 -3.10 -12.37 24.80
N GLU A 323 -1.94 -11.75 24.90
CA GLU A 323 -0.86 -11.92 23.94
C GLU A 323 -0.50 -13.40 23.75
N LYS A 324 -0.29 -13.81 22.50
CA LYS A 324 0.21 -15.14 22.12
C LYS A 324 1.56 -15.03 21.43
N ASP A 325 2.21 -16.17 21.15
CA ASP A 325 3.50 -16.22 20.45
C ASP A 325 3.41 -15.71 18.99
N PHE A 326 2.22 -15.69 18.41
CA PHE A 326 1.93 -15.18 17.09
C PHE A 326 1.35 -13.77 17.12
N ALA A 327 1.72 -12.92 16.14
CA ALA A 327 1.20 -11.56 16.06
C ALA A 327 -0.30 -11.55 15.72
N LEU A 328 -1.10 -10.94 16.61
CA LEU A 328 -2.54 -10.71 16.38
C LEU A 328 -2.73 -9.58 15.37
N LYS A 329 -3.39 -9.87 14.24
CA LYS A 329 -3.60 -8.90 13.15
C LYS A 329 -5.00 -8.34 13.08
N GLY A 330 -5.98 -9.05 13.60
CA GLY A 330 -7.36 -8.61 13.60
C GLY A 330 -8.22 -9.41 14.57
N VAL A 331 -9.30 -8.80 15.03
CA VAL A 331 -10.40 -9.48 15.73
C VAL A 331 -11.69 -9.01 15.09
N SER A 332 -12.51 -9.95 14.61
CA SER A 332 -13.84 -9.68 14.08
C SER A 332 -14.90 -10.19 15.06
N PHE A 333 -15.78 -9.29 15.49
CA PHE A 333 -16.94 -9.68 16.28
C PHE A 333 -18.09 -10.05 15.34
N VAL A 334 -18.45 -11.32 15.30
CA VAL A 334 -19.49 -11.87 14.43
C VAL A 334 -20.39 -12.80 15.23
N ASN A 335 -21.68 -12.51 15.30
CA ASN A 335 -22.62 -13.16 16.19
C ASN A 335 -22.09 -13.10 17.66
N ASP A 336 -22.03 -14.23 18.35
CA ASP A 336 -21.50 -14.34 19.72
C ASP A 336 -20.00 -14.66 19.77
N TYR A 337 -19.28 -14.51 18.66
CA TYR A 337 -17.87 -14.87 18.53
C TYR A 337 -16.97 -13.65 18.37
N ALA A 338 -15.82 -13.69 19.04
CA ALA A 338 -14.64 -12.86 18.71
C ALA A 338 -13.65 -13.76 17.95
N ILE A 339 -13.52 -13.54 16.64
CA ILE A 339 -12.69 -14.33 15.75
C ILE A 339 -11.35 -13.63 15.59
N ALA A 340 -10.30 -14.20 16.15
CA ALA A 340 -8.95 -13.66 16.13
C ALA A 340 -8.14 -14.23 14.94
N ASP A 341 -7.52 -13.35 14.19
CA ASP A 341 -6.60 -13.67 13.08
C ASP A 341 -5.17 -13.41 13.48
N TYR A 342 -4.39 -14.47 13.67
CA TYR A 342 -2.96 -14.43 13.93
C TYR A 342 -2.17 -14.74 12.66
N ILE A 343 -0.90 -14.28 12.59
CA ILE A 343 0.03 -14.69 11.54
C ILE A 343 0.75 -15.97 11.95
N ASN A 344 0.59 -17.03 11.18
CA ASN A 344 1.41 -18.22 11.32
C ASN A 344 2.84 -17.93 10.81
N HIS A 345 3.82 -17.96 11.70
CA HIS A 345 5.20 -17.62 11.41
C HIS A 345 5.93 -18.60 10.46
N SER A 346 5.33 -19.76 10.17
CA SER A 346 5.94 -20.75 9.24
C SER A 346 5.68 -20.40 7.76
N ASP A 347 4.58 -19.74 7.46
CA ASP A 347 4.13 -19.51 6.07
C ASP A 347 3.42 -18.15 5.86
N MET A 348 3.36 -17.31 6.90
CA MET A 348 2.73 -15.96 6.89
C MET A 348 1.22 -15.97 6.60
N ARG A 349 0.55 -17.12 6.73
CA ARG A 349 -0.89 -17.30 6.51
C ARG A 349 -1.68 -17.03 7.79
N SER A 350 -3.01 -17.04 7.69
CA SER A 350 -3.90 -16.91 8.84
C SER A 350 -3.86 -18.13 9.74
N ALA A 351 -3.80 -17.90 11.04
CA ALA A 351 -4.15 -18.86 12.09
C ALA A 351 -5.37 -18.32 12.86
N ILE A 352 -6.54 -18.86 12.54
CA ILE A 352 -7.81 -18.37 13.08
C ILE A 352 -8.14 -19.09 14.38
N VAL A 353 -8.47 -18.31 15.42
CA VAL A 353 -8.90 -18.82 16.73
C VAL A 353 -10.22 -18.15 17.11
N PHE A 354 -11.17 -18.98 17.54
CA PHE A 354 -12.48 -18.51 17.99
C PHE A 354 -12.50 -18.34 19.50
N PHE A 355 -13.03 -17.22 19.95
CA PHE A 355 -13.30 -16.89 21.34
C PHE A 355 -14.77 -16.51 21.51
N ASN A 356 -15.31 -16.67 22.71
CA ASN A 356 -16.53 -15.96 23.06
C ASN A 356 -16.24 -14.47 23.32
N THR A 357 -17.26 -13.65 23.46
CA THR A 357 -17.11 -12.20 23.67
C THR A 357 -16.44 -11.82 24.99
N SER A 358 -16.32 -12.76 25.95
CA SER A 358 -15.58 -12.56 27.20
C SER A 358 -14.11 -13.02 27.14
N GLY A 359 -13.65 -13.54 25.99
CA GLY A 359 -12.26 -13.90 25.72
C GLY A 359 -11.89 -15.35 26.09
N GLU A 360 -12.87 -16.21 26.35
CA GLU A 360 -12.64 -17.64 26.53
C GLU A 360 -12.49 -18.31 25.15
N GLU A 361 -11.40 -19.06 24.95
CA GLU A 361 -11.13 -19.79 23.70
C GLU A 361 -12.13 -20.94 23.53
N LEU A 362 -12.71 -21.06 22.36
CA LEU A 362 -13.72 -22.06 22.02
C LEU A 362 -13.09 -23.23 21.24
N ASP A 363 -13.64 -24.44 21.44
CA ASP A 363 -13.27 -25.62 20.66
C ASP A 363 -13.96 -25.59 19.27
N ILE A 364 -13.66 -24.54 18.51
CA ILE A 364 -14.15 -24.30 17.16
C ILE A 364 -12.92 -24.05 16.26
N SER A 365 -12.81 -24.76 15.18
CA SER A 365 -11.71 -24.60 14.23
C SER A 365 -12.18 -24.66 12.78
N LEU A 366 -11.59 -23.85 11.95
CA LEU A 366 -11.72 -24.02 10.50
C LEU A 366 -10.95 -25.28 10.05
N PRO A 367 -11.42 -25.99 9.01
CA PRO A 367 -10.71 -27.15 8.50
C PRO A 367 -9.26 -26.85 8.08
N ASP A 368 -8.32 -27.74 8.40
CA ASP A 368 -6.89 -27.64 8.04
C ASP A 368 -6.62 -27.53 6.52
N THR A 369 -7.62 -27.84 5.69
CA THR A 369 -7.54 -27.67 4.24
C THR A 369 -7.57 -26.21 3.80
N LEU A 370 -8.03 -25.30 4.67
CA LEU A 370 -8.01 -23.87 4.42
C LEU A 370 -6.63 -23.29 4.78
N SER A 371 -5.82 -23.03 3.78
CA SER A 371 -4.47 -22.51 3.98
C SER A 371 -4.25 -21.29 3.09
N GLY A 372 -4.29 -20.09 3.69
CA GLY A 372 -4.17 -18.81 3.00
C GLY A 372 -4.35 -17.64 3.96
N THR A 373 -4.46 -16.46 3.42
CA THR A 373 -4.91 -15.27 4.15
C THR A 373 -6.43 -15.27 4.19
N ILE A 374 -7.00 -15.36 5.39
CA ILE A 374 -8.43 -15.35 5.65
C ILE A 374 -8.83 -13.96 6.14
N SER A 375 -9.94 -13.41 5.63
CA SER A 375 -10.38 -12.07 6.01
C SER A 375 -11.87 -11.84 5.70
N GLY A 376 -12.41 -10.70 6.17
CA GLY A 376 -13.75 -10.25 5.80
C GLY A 376 -14.87 -11.04 6.45
N PHE A 377 -14.70 -11.50 7.69
CA PHE A 377 -15.73 -12.23 8.43
C PHE A 377 -17.04 -11.44 8.53
N GLN A 378 -18.15 -12.05 8.13
CA GLN A 378 -19.50 -11.48 8.17
C GLN A 378 -20.50 -12.51 8.68
N SER A 379 -21.52 -12.05 9.43
CA SER A 379 -22.67 -12.87 9.77
C SER A 379 -23.55 -13.09 8.52
N ALA A 380 -24.05 -14.30 8.36
CA ALA A 380 -25.06 -14.66 7.36
C ALA A 380 -26.19 -15.51 7.96
N GLY A 381 -26.54 -15.22 9.20
CA GLY A 381 -27.49 -15.95 10.04
C GLY A 381 -26.90 -16.30 11.39
N GLU A 382 -27.69 -16.92 12.27
CA GLU A 382 -27.34 -17.16 13.68
C GLU A 382 -26.04 -17.98 13.84
N ASN A 383 -25.83 -19.00 13.01
CA ASN A 383 -24.70 -19.94 13.11
C ASN A 383 -23.77 -19.88 11.88
N THR A 384 -24.07 -19.04 10.90
CA THR A 384 -23.33 -19.02 9.63
C THR A 384 -22.41 -17.80 9.55
N ILE A 385 -21.16 -18.06 9.21
CA ILE A 385 -20.12 -17.04 9.03
C ILE A 385 -19.58 -17.13 7.59
N LEU A 386 -19.55 -15.98 6.91
CA LEU A 386 -18.90 -15.84 5.61
C LEU A 386 -17.51 -15.26 5.79
N PHE A 387 -16.57 -15.69 4.93
CA PHE A 387 -15.23 -15.12 4.86
C PHE A 387 -14.57 -15.33 3.49
N SER A 388 -13.48 -14.62 3.25
CA SER A 388 -12.64 -14.78 2.06
C SER A 388 -11.32 -15.48 2.38
N LEU A 389 -10.78 -16.19 1.39
CA LEU A 389 -9.44 -16.78 1.42
C LEU A 389 -8.73 -16.51 0.10
N ASN A 390 -7.44 -16.18 0.16
CA ASN A 390 -6.57 -16.12 -1.01
C ASN A 390 -5.10 -16.42 -0.63
N THR A 391 -4.25 -16.72 -1.63
CA THR A 391 -2.80 -16.86 -1.49
C THR A 391 -2.09 -16.11 -2.61
N TYR A 392 -0.78 -16.28 -2.81
CA TYR A 392 -0.09 -15.68 -3.97
C TYR A 392 -0.52 -16.29 -5.30
N THR A 393 -0.98 -17.55 -5.30
CA THR A 393 -1.39 -18.29 -6.51
C THR A 393 -2.83 -18.76 -6.53
N GLN A 394 -3.55 -18.64 -5.40
CA GLN A 394 -4.98 -18.89 -5.32
C GLN A 394 -5.73 -17.53 -5.34
N PRO A 395 -6.49 -17.24 -6.42
CA PRO A 395 -7.43 -16.11 -6.44
C PRO A 395 -8.47 -16.19 -5.33
N THR A 396 -9.19 -15.11 -5.11
CA THR A 396 -10.16 -15.01 -4.03
C THR A 396 -11.21 -16.11 -4.08
N GLN A 397 -11.38 -16.80 -2.96
CA GLN A 397 -12.45 -17.75 -2.70
C GLN A 397 -13.30 -17.24 -1.55
N TYR A 398 -14.62 -17.43 -1.65
CA TYR A 398 -15.57 -17.13 -0.57
C TYR A 398 -16.16 -18.41 -0.02
N TYR A 399 -16.20 -18.46 1.30
CA TYR A 399 -16.67 -19.61 2.05
C TYR A 399 -17.82 -19.22 2.96
N SER A 400 -18.72 -20.17 3.17
CA SER A 400 -19.73 -20.18 4.21
C SER A 400 -19.38 -21.28 5.21
N TYR A 401 -19.33 -20.96 6.48
CA TYR A 401 -19.03 -21.90 7.56
C TYR A 401 -20.17 -21.91 8.58
N ASP A 402 -20.82 -23.06 8.76
CA ASP A 402 -21.75 -23.29 9.85
C ASP A 402 -20.97 -23.75 11.08
N VAL A 403 -21.00 -22.93 12.13
CA VAL A 403 -20.23 -23.15 13.36
C VAL A 403 -20.76 -24.34 14.17
N THR A 404 -22.07 -24.60 14.10
CA THR A 404 -22.73 -25.68 14.87
C THR A 404 -22.52 -27.05 14.23
N GLU A 405 -22.66 -27.12 12.91
CA GLU A 405 -22.48 -28.36 12.15
C GLU A 405 -21.04 -28.62 11.73
N ALA A 406 -20.14 -27.66 12.00
CA ALA A 406 -18.75 -27.63 11.54
C ALA A 406 -18.62 -27.92 10.02
N SER A 407 -19.59 -27.43 9.24
CA SER A 407 -19.65 -27.62 7.79
C SER A 407 -19.14 -26.38 7.05
N LEU A 408 -18.32 -26.63 6.03
CA LEU A 408 -17.68 -25.61 5.20
C LEU A 408 -18.10 -25.78 3.75
N ASP A 409 -18.65 -24.72 3.16
CA ASP A 409 -19.03 -24.69 1.74
C ASP A 409 -18.22 -23.60 1.01
N LEU A 410 -17.62 -23.94 -0.12
CA LEU A 410 -17.12 -22.97 -1.09
C LEU A 410 -18.31 -22.41 -1.86
N ILE A 411 -18.63 -21.14 -1.63
CA ILE A 411 -19.80 -20.48 -2.24
C ILE A 411 -19.47 -19.73 -3.52
N TRP A 412 -18.22 -19.33 -3.70
CA TRP A 412 -17.74 -18.67 -4.91
C TRP A 412 -16.20 -18.69 -4.98
N GLU A 413 -15.68 -18.72 -6.20
CA GLU A 413 -14.26 -18.52 -6.48
C GLU A 413 -14.05 -17.61 -7.68
N GLU A 414 -13.06 -16.73 -7.59
CA GLU A 414 -12.63 -15.89 -8.69
C GLU A 414 -11.86 -16.73 -9.71
N ILE A 415 -12.36 -16.79 -10.93
CA ILE A 415 -11.71 -17.50 -12.03
C ILE A 415 -10.93 -16.48 -12.88
N ILE A 416 -9.61 -16.62 -12.89
CA ILE A 416 -8.73 -15.79 -13.71
C ILE A 416 -8.56 -16.45 -15.07
N PRO A 417 -9.00 -15.82 -16.17
CA PRO A 417 -8.79 -16.37 -17.49
C PRO A 417 -7.28 -16.57 -17.77
N GLY A 418 -6.95 -17.72 -18.37
CA GLY A 418 -5.56 -18.06 -18.68
C GLY A 418 -4.68 -18.48 -17.47
N PHE A 419 -5.23 -18.53 -16.25
CA PHE A 419 -4.51 -18.87 -15.03
C PHE A 419 -5.23 -19.96 -14.23
N ASN A 420 -4.59 -21.12 -14.03
CA ASN A 420 -5.15 -22.20 -13.23
C ASN A 420 -4.33 -22.37 -11.94
N PRO A 421 -4.88 -22.08 -10.75
CA PRO A 421 -4.14 -22.15 -9.47
C PRO A 421 -3.44 -23.50 -9.21
N LYS A 422 -3.99 -24.59 -9.71
CA LYS A 422 -3.44 -25.96 -9.55
C LYS A 422 -2.12 -26.19 -10.30
N ASP A 423 -1.78 -25.30 -11.22
CA ASP A 423 -0.54 -25.39 -11.99
C ASP A 423 0.66 -24.77 -11.25
N TYR A 424 0.45 -24.19 -10.07
CA TYR A 424 1.47 -23.46 -9.32
C TYR A 424 1.83 -24.13 -8.01
N VAL A 425 3.03 -23.82 -7.58
CA VAL A 425 3.61 -24.25 -6.28
C VAL A 425 3.98 -23.01 -5.49
N GLU A 426 3.63 -22.99 -4.21
CA GLU A 426 4.10 -22.01 -3.22
C GLU A 426 4.99 -22.72 -2.19
N VAL A 427 6.17 -22.17 -1.94
CA VAL A 427 7.12 -22.68 -0.95
C VAL A 427 7.45 -21.59 0.03
N SER A 428 7.10 -21.80 1.30
CA SER A 428 7.48 -20.92 2.41
C SER A 428 8.65 -21.49 3.18
N THR A 429 9.63 -20.66 3.50
CA THR A 429 10.84 -21.03 4.24
C THR A 429 11.45 -19.82 4.92
N ASN A 430 12.60 -20.00 5.58
CA ASN A 430 13.34 -18.91 6.22
C ASN A 430 14.79 -18.88 5.70
N TYR A 431 15.36 -17.68 5.60
CA TYR A 431 16.77 -17.48 5.33
C TYR A 431 17.45 -16.68 6.44
N LYS A 432 18.77 -16.79 6.54
CA LYS A 432 19.57 -15.99 7.47
C LYS A 432 19.93 -14.65 6.85
N SER A 433 19.56 -13.57 7.53
CA SER A 433 20.04 -12.22 7.23
C SER A 433 21.53 -12.07 7.61
N LYS A 434 22.09 -10.89 7.35
CA LYS A 434 23.48 -10.56 7.60
C LYS A 434 23.93 -10.74 9.06
N ASP A 435 23.04 -10.42 9.99
CA ASP A 435 23.27 -10.54 11.43
C ASP A 435 22.86 -11.89 12.01
N GLY A 436 22.40 -12.83 11.16
CA GLY A 436 21.93 -14.16 11.55
C GLY A 436 20.45 -14.26 11.86
N THR A 437 19.70 -13.14 11.84
CA THR A 437 18.25 -13.15 12.02
C THR A 437 17.58 -14.02 10.95
N MET A 438 16.65 -14.88 11.37
CA MET A 438 15.85 -15.71 10.47
C MET A 438 14.72 -14.87 9.90
N VAL A 439 14.65 -14.73 8.58
CA VAL A 439 13.68 -13.92 7.85
C VAL A 439 12.84 -14.81 6.95
N PRO A 440 11.52 -14.76 7.00
CA PRO A 440 10.65 -15.57 6.15
C PRO A 440 10.70 -15.10 4.70
N ILE A 441 10.57 -16.06 3.79
CA ILE A 441 10.41 -15.85 2.36
C ILE A 441 9.46 -16.89 1.79
N THR A 442 8.51 -16.44 0.97
CA THR A 442 7.66 -17.32 0.17
C THR A 442 7.96 -17.10 -1.30
N TYR A 443 8.18 -18.19 -2.05
CA TYR A 443 8.34 -18.10 -3.49
C TYR A 443 7.37 -19.01 -4.21
N SER A 444 6.85 -18.50 -5.34
CA SER A 444 5.82 -19.17 -6.14
C SER A 444 6.28 -19.29 -7.58
N TYR A 445 5.93 -20.40 -8.22
CA TYR A 445 6.30 -20.70 -9.60
C TYR A 445 5.34 -21.70 -10.24
N LYS A 446 5.31 -21.73 -11.57
CA LYS A 446 4.53 -22.75 -12.31
C LYS A 446 5.19 -24.11 -12.18
N SER A 447 4.46 -25.15 -11.80
CA SER A 447 4.99 -26.49 -11.53
C SER A 447 5.74 -27.12 -12.72
N SER A 448 5.45 -26.66 -13.95
CA SER A 448 6.15 -27.04 -15.17
C SER A 448 7.47 -26.28 -15.41
N THR A 449 7.78 -25.26 -14.60
CA THR A 449 9.02 -24.50 -14.71
C THR A 449 10.20 -25.33 -14.20
N ASP A 450 11.20 -25.55 -15.05
CA ASP A 450 12.49 -26.12 -14.65
C ASP A 450 13.34 -25.06 -13.95
N ILE A 451 13.18 -24.96 -12.62
CA ILE A 451 13.90 -23.97 -11.82
C ILE A 451 15.40 -24.26 -11.85
N ASN A 452 16.17 -23.26 -12.26
CA ASN A 452 17.63 -23.33 -12.32
C ASN A 452 18.23 -21.93 -12.09
N LYS A 453 19.57 -21.84 -12.12
CA LYS A 453 20.30 -20.59 -11.89
C LYS A 453 19.96 -19.43 -12.84
N ASP A 454 19.34 -19.70 -13.99
CA ASP A 454 19.01 -18.68 -14.99
C ASP A 454 17.51 -18.33 -14.97
N THR A 455 16.73 -18.93 -14.06
CA THR A 455 15.29 -18.65 -13.90
C THR A 455 15.07 -17.20 -13.49
N PRO A 456 14.23 -16.43 -14.20
CA PRO A 456 13.90 -15.07 -13.83
C PRO A 456 13.19 -14.97 -12.47
N ILE A 457 13.64 -14.09 -11.59
CA ILE A 457 13.04 -13.87 -10.27
C ILE A 457 12.49 -12.46 -10.21
N PHE A 458 11.25 -12.31 -9.71
CA PHE A 458 10.69 -11.05 -9.27
C PHE A 458 10.66 -11.06 -7.74
N LEU A 459 11.64 -10.40 -7.13
CA LEU A 459 11.80 -10.34 -5.67
C LEU A 459 11.15 -9.07 -5.13
N TYR A 460 10.13 -9.23 -4.29
CA TYR A 460 9.37 -8.16 -3.67
C TYR A 460 9.53 -8.14 -2.15
N ALA A 461 9.58 -6.95 -1.57
CA ALA A 461 9.44 -6.72 -0.13
C ALA A 461 8.94 -5.30 0.15
N TYR A 462 8.59 -5.00 1.41
CA TYR A 462 8.14 -3.68 1.86
C TYR A 462 9.00 -3.12 3.01
N GLY A 463 8.96 -3.72 4.20
CA GLY A 463 9.86 -3.47 5.33
C GLY A 463 9.69 -2.10 5.99
N GLY A 464 8.50 -1.74 6.45
CA GLY A 464 8.25 -0.51 7.21
C GLY A 464 6.82 -0.38 7.72
N TYR A 465 6.60 0.58 8.59
CA TYR A 465 5.29 1.00 9.10
C TYR A 465 4.47 -0.12 9.75
N ASN A 466 5.12 -1.14 10.29
CA ASN A 466 4.44 -2.31 10.88
C ASN A 466 3.47 -3.03 9.90
N ILE A 467 3.62 -2.79 8.58
CA ILE A 467 2.78 -3.40 7.57
C ILE A 467 3.26 -4.83 7.32
N SER A 468 2.42 -5.81 7.67
CA SER A 468 2.68 -7.23 7.38
C SER A 468 2.34 -7.55 5.94
N ILE A 469 3.29 -8.13 5.20
CA ILE A 469 3.06 -8.65 3.86
C ILE A 469 2.59 -10.09 3.99
N ARG A 470 1.34 -10.34 3.64
CA ARG A 470 0.71 -11.66 3.71
C ARG A 470 0.42 -12.18 2.31
N PRO A 471 0.33 -13.52 2.13
CA PRO A 471 -0.09 -14.09 0.85
C PRO A 471 -1.38 -13.46 0.35
N SER A 472 -1.34 -12.91 -0.86
CA SER A 472 -2.49 -12.29 -1.51
C SER A 472 -2.35 -12.36 -3.03
N PHE A 473 -3.39 -12.85 -3.70
CA PHE A 473 -3.42 -12.91 -5.15
C PHE A 473 -3.50 -11.51 -5.76
N THR A 474 -2.75 -11.31 -6.82
CA THR A 474 -2.89 -10.12 -7.66
C THR A 474 -2.58 -10.46 -9.12
N PRO A 475 -3.46 -10.10 -10.07
CA PRO A 475 -3.27 -10.40 -11.49
C PRO A 475 -1.95 -9.90 -12.08
N LYS A 476 -1.34 -8.87 -11.47
CA LYS A 476 -0.04 -8.33 -11.94
C LYS A 476 1.09 -9.37 -11.97
N TYR A 477 1.04 -10.41 -11.12
CA TYR A 477 2.06 -11.44 -11.08
C TYR A 477 1.76 -12.62 -12.02
N ALA A 478 0.52 -12.75 -12.52
CA ALA A 478 0.15 -13.82 -13.41
C ALA A 478 1.02 -13.88 -14.67
N ALA A 479 1.27 -12.74 -15.31
CA ALA A 479 2.13 -12.70 -16.50
C ALA A 479 3.57 -13.16 -16.20
N TRP A 480 4.14 -12.77 -15.06
CA TRP A 480 5.48 -13.19 -14.65
C TRP A 480 5.57 -14.71 -14.46
N LEU A 481 4.57 -15.26 -13.77
CA LEU A 481 4.49 -16.70 -13.49
C LEU A 481 4.22 -17.51 -14.76
N GLU A 482 3.32 -17.03 -15.63
CA GLU A 482 3.02 -17.68 -16.92
C GLU A 482 4.22 -17.70 -17.88
N LEU A 483 5.10 -16.71 -17.80
CA LEU A 483 6.33 -16.64 -18.57
C LEU A 483 7.46 -17.50 -17.96
N GLY A 484 7.17 -18.29 -16.93
CA GLY A 484 8.12 -19.20 -16.28
C GLY A 484 9.04 -18.54 -15.25
N GLY A 485 8.70 -17.34 -14.80
CA GLY A 485 9.42 -16.66 -13.72
C GLY A 485 9.00 -17.17 -12.33
N VAL A 486 9.83 -16.85 -11.34
CA VAL A 486 9.56 -17.04 -9.91
C VAL A 486 9.14 -15.71 -9.29
N LEU A 487 8.01 -15.69 -8.57
CA LEU A 487 7.66 -14.61 -7.66
C LEU A 487 8.22 -14.96 -6.28
N ALA A 488 9.05 -14.11 -5.70
CA ALA A 488 9.56 -14.27 -4.34
C ALA A 488 9.16 -13.06 -3.50
N VAL A 489 8.61 -13.29 -2.30
CA VAL A 489 8.19 -12.25 -1.37
C VAL A 489 8.89 -12.48 -0.04
N ALA A 490 9.69 -11.50 0.41
CA ALA A 490 10.43 -11.56 1.66
C ALA A 490 9.75 -10.71 2.74
N ASN A 491 9.51 -11.31 3.91
CA ASN A 491 8.87 -10.69 5.08
C ASN A 491 9.93 -10.08 5.99
N ILE A 492 10.56 -9.02 5.50
CA ILE A 492 11.73 -8.38 6.11
C ILE A 492 11.36 -7.53 7.33
N ARG A 493 12.35 -7.28 8.21
CA ARG A 493 12.19 -6.41 9.38
C ARG A 493 11.65 -5.02 8.98
N GLY A 494 10.96 -4.37 9.90
CA GLY A 494 10.21 -3.13 9.66
C GLY A 494 8.73 -3.37 9.35
N GLY A 495 8.36 -4.58 8.91
CA GLY A 495 6.98 -5.05 8.88
C GLY A 495 6.46 -5.45 10.27
N GLY A 496 5.23 -5.95 10.32
CA GLY A 496 4.54 -6.34 11.56
C GLY A 496 4.34 -7.85 11.73
N GLU A 497 5.03 -8.67 10.94
CA GLU A 497 4.80 -10.12 10.90
C GLU A 497 5.09 -10.81 12.23
N PHE A 498 6.07 -10.29 12.99
CA PHE A 498 6.43 -10.75 14.33
C PHE A 498 6.21 -9.64 15.38
N GLY A 499 5.17 -8.85 15.21
CA GLY A 499 4.76 -7.82 16.16
C GLY A 499 5.69 -6.59 16.19
N LYS A 500 5.59 -5.84 17.31
CA LYS A 500 6.29 -4.55 17.53
C LYS A 500 7.82 -4.71 17.50
N ALA A 501 8.35 -5.79 18.00
CA ALA A 501 9.80 -6.05 18.01
C ALA A 501 10.36 -6.12 16.57
N TRP A 502 9.62 -6.75 15.64
CA TRP A 502 10.01 -6.86 14.23
C TRP A 502 9.99 -5.49 13.53
N HIS A 503 8.96 -4.68 13.79
CA HIS A 503 8.88 -3.31 13.31
C HIS A 503 10.04 -2.46 13.85
N ASN A 504 10.27 -2.47 15.15
CA ASN A 504 11.36 -1.71 15.78
C ASN A 504 12.75 -2.11 15.28
N ALA A 505 12.93 -3.37 14.88
CA ALA A 505 14.18 -3.85 14.29
C ALA A 505 14.44 -3.33 12.85
N GLY A 506 13.49 -2.60 12.24
CA GLY A 506 13.57 -2.08 10.87
C GLY A 506 13.26 -0.58 10.73
N LYS A 507 13.25 0.21 11.82
CA LYS A 507 13.01 1.66 11.78
C LYS A 507 14.12 2.47 12.42
N LEU A 508 14.17 3.77 12.19
CA LEU A 508 15.11 4.71 12.80
C LEU A 508 16.58 4.19 12.74
N SER A 509 17.23 3.98 13.89
CA SER A 509 18.62 3.55 13.98
C SER A 509 18.88 2.15 13.44
N THR A 510 17.86 1.31 13.35
CA THR A 510 17.92 -0.07 12.87
C THR A 510 17.50 -0.23 11.40
N LYS A 511 17.15 0.86 10.71
CA LYS A 511 16.64 0.84 9.32
C LYS A 511 17.58 0.14 8.33
N GLN A 512 18.90 0.08 8.59
CA GLN A 512 19.85 -0.66 7.75
C GLN A 512 19.53 -2.17 7.67
N ASN A 513 18.94 -2.75 8.72
CA ASN A 513 18.56 -4.17 8.73
C ASN A 513 17.57 -4.52 7.59
N VAL A 514 16.70 -3.59 7.23
CA VAL A 514 15.72 -3.75 6.14
C VAL A 514 16.41 -3.99 4.80
N PHE A 515 17.45 -3.22 4.51
CA PHE A 515 18.23 -3.33 3.26
C PHE A 515 19.12 -4.57 3.26
N ASP A 516 19.69 -4.92 4.42
CA ASP A 516 20.49 -6.13 4.59
C ASP A 516 19.62 -7.39 4.43
N ASP A 517 18.42 -7.43 5.03
CA ASP A 517 17.46 -8.53 4.88
C ASP A 517 17.12 -8.76 3.41
N PHE A 518 16.80 -7.69 2.68
CA PHE A 518 16.41 -7.77 1.28
C PHE A 518 17.54 -8.26 0.35
N LEU A 519 18.77 -7.79 0.58
CA LEU A 519 19.94 -8.29 -0.13
C LEU A 519 20.17 -9.79 0.14
N TYR A 520 20.00 -10.22 1.40
CA TYR A 520 20.21 -11.60 1.79
C TYR A 520 19.10 -12.54 1.30
N ALA A 521 17.89 -12.05 1.05
CA ALA A 521 16.86 -12.79 0.33
C ALA A 521 17.34 -13.19 -1.08
N SER A 522 17.93 -12.26 -1.83
CA SER A 522 18.49 -12.56 -3.15
C SER A 522 19.67 -13.56 -3.09
N LYS A 523 20.53 -13.43 -2.06
CA LYS A 523 21.63 -14.40 -1.85
C LYS A 523 21.10 -15.80 -1.56
N PHE A 524 20.07 -15.91 -0.71
CA PHE A 524 19.43 -17.17 -0.39
C PHE A 524 18.88 -17.86 -1.65
N LEU A 525 18.19 -17.12 -2.52
CA LEU A 525 17.66 -17.65 -3.77
C LEU A 525 18.78 -18.15 -4.69
N GLU A 526 19.89 -17.40 -4.81
CA GLU A 526 21.08 -17.80 -5.58
C GLU A 526 21.75 -19.04 -5.00
N GLU A 527 21.95 -19.11 -3.68
CA GLU A 527 22.57 -20.26 -3.00
C GLU A 527 21.76 -21.55 -3.13
N ASN A 528 20.43 -21.43 -3.26
CA ASN A 528 19.54 -22.57 -3.47
C ASN A 528 19.24 -22.87 -4.95
N SER A 529 19.96 -22.24 -5.88
CA SER A 529 19.79 -22.39 -7.32
C SER A 529 18.39 -22.04 -7.85
N ILE A 530 17.71 -21.12 -7.14
CA ILE A 530 16.44 -20.52 -7.55
C ILE A 530 16.78 -19.22 -8.28
N GLY A 531 17.28 -19.32 -9.52
CA GLY A 531 17.85 -18.19 -10.23
C GLY A 531 19.24 -17.77 -9.70
N ASN A 532 19.65 -16.55 -10.03
CA ASN A 532 20.87 -15.91 -9.56
C ASN A 532 20.67 -14.41 -9.45
N ARG A 533 21.63 -13.68 -8.88
CA ARG A 533 21.55 -12.21 -8.74
C ARG A 533 21.31 -11.47 -10.05
N LYS A 534 21.83 -11.97 -11.19
CA LYS A 534 21.62 -11.35 -12.51
C LYS A 534 20.30 -11.75 -13.17
N SER A 535 19.68 -12.84 -12.74
CA SER A 535 18.31 -13.18 -13.12
C SER A 535 17.26 -12.62 -12.17
N THR A 536 17.66 -11.84 -11.15
CA THR A 536 16.75 -11.24 -10.15
C THR A 536 16.44 -9.79 -10.48
N ALA A 537 15.14 -9.48 -10.63
CA ALA A 537 14.58 -8.14 -10.59
C ALA A 537 14.06 -7.85 -9.17
N ILE A 538 14.59 -6.80 -8.52
CA ILE A 538 14.09 -6.35 -7.22
C ILE A 538 13.03 -5.28 -7.41
N SER A 539 11.92 -5.40 -6.69
CA SER A 539 10.76 -4.50 -6.78
C SER A 539 10.23 -4.10 -5.41
N GLY A 540 9.74 -2.89 -5.31
CA GLY A 540 9.08 -2.35 -4.12
C GLY A 540 8.46 -0.99 -4.39
N ARG A 541 7.39 -0.65 -3.66
CA ARG A 541 6.63 0.60 -3.83
C ARG A 541 6.59 1.41 -2.55
N SER A 542 6.54 2.74 -2.63
CA SER A 542 6.49 3.64 -1.48
C SER A 542 7.72 3.44 -0.57
N ASN A 543 7.58 3.07 0.70
CA ASN A 543 8.70 2.61 1.53
C ASN A 543 9.48 1.44 0.86
N GLY A 544 8.79 0.53 0.16
CA GLY A 544 9.45 -0.50 -0.66
C GLY A 544 10.24 0.07 -1.83
N GLY A 545 9.84 1.24 -2.37
CA GLY A 545 10.62 1.98 -3.37
C GLY A 545 11.93 2.53 -2.78
N LEU A 546 11.89 3.08 -1.55
CA LEU A 546 13.10 3.41 -0.79
C LEU A 546 13.99 2.18 -0.57
N LEU A 547 13.38 1.05 -0.18
CA LEU A 547 14.08 -0.22 -0.01
C LEU A 547 14.90 -0.58 -1.26
N VAL A 548 14.24 -0.59 -2.43
CA VAL A 548 14.90 -0.91 -3.71
C VAL A 548 15.98 0.11 -4.07
N GLY A 549 15.66 1.41 -3.96
CA GLY A 549 16.61 2.48 -4.27
C GLY A 549 17.87 2.44 -3.40
N THR A 550 17.72 2.23 -2.09
CA THR A 550 18.85 2.12 -1.15
C THR A 550 19.65 0.84 -1.41
N THR A 551 18.99 -0.29 -1.60
CA THR A 551 19.65 -1.57 -1.88
C THR A 551 20.45 -1.51 -3.19
N LEU A 552 19.91 -0.85 -4.22
CA LEU A 552 20.58 -0.60 -5.50
C LEU A 552 21.89 0.20 -5.33
N VAL A 553 21.82 1.34 -4.63
CA VAL A 553 23.02 2.22 -4.50
C VAL A 553 24.05 1.66 -3.55
N GLN A 554 23.67 0.87 -2.55
CA GLN A 554 24.59 0.16 -1.66
C GLN A 554 25.24 -1.06 -2.33
N ASN A 555 24.60 -1.66 -3.34
CA ASN A 555 25.07 -2.86 -4.05
C ASN A 555 25.07 -2.63 -5.57
N PRO A 556 25.95 -1.74 -6.07
CA PRO A 556 25.96 -1.39 -7.48
C PRO A 556 26.22 -2.62 -8.36
N ASN A 557 25.51 -2.69 -9.50
CA ASN A 557 25.59 -3.76 -10.50
C ASN A 557 25.44 -5.20 -9.93
N TYR A 558 24.72 -5.35 -8.81
CA TYR A 558 24.48 -6.67 -8.19
C TYR A 558 23.31 -7.38 -8.88
N PHE A 559 22.17 -6.72 -9.05
CA PHE A 559 20.94 -7.30 -9.57
C PHE A 559 20.85 -7.26 -11.11
N GLY A 560 19.96 -8.08 -11.68
CA GLY A 560 19.60 -8.03 -13.11
C GLY A 560 18.80 -6.78 -13.46
N ALA A 561 17.85 -6.39 -12.60
CA ALA A 561 17.09 -5.16 -12.72
C ALA A 561 16.67 -4.63 -11.33
N ALA A 562 16.45 -3.31 -11.22
CA ALA A 562 15.86 -2.66 -10.05
C ALA A 562 14.63 -1.83 -10.46
N LEU A 563 13.52 -2.02 -9.77
CA LEU A 563 12.21 -1.43 -10.06
C LEU A 563 11.69 -0.65 -8.84
N PRO A 564 12.34 0.47 -8.46
CA PRO A 564 11.84 1.31 -7.38
C PRO A 564 10.62 2.11 -7.86
N ALA A 565 9.47 1.96 -7.18
CA ALA A 565 8.22 2.61 -7.54
C ALA A 565 7.75 3.58 -6.46
N VAL A 566 7.35 4.80 -6.83
CA VAL A 566 6.81 5.86 -5.94
C VAL A 566 7.58 5.99 -4.62
N GLY A 567 8.90 5.90 -4.67
CA GLY A 567 9.76 5.75 -3.49
C GLY A 567 10.25 7.05 -2.89
N VAL A 568 10.51 7.06 -1.57
CA VAL A 568 11.09 8.19 -0.84
C VAL A 568 12.61 8.24 -1.10
N MET A 569 13.02 8.77 -2.27
CA MET A 569 14.42 8.72 -2.71
C MET A 569 15.32 9.78 -2.08
N ASP A 570 14.76 10.90 -1.63
CA ASP A 570 15.44 11.95 -0.89
C ASP A 570 15.02 11.90 0.59
N MET A 571 15.84 11.20 1.39
CA MET A 571 15.60 11.00 2.82
C MET A 571 15.92 12.22 3.68
N ILE A 572 16.30 13.36 3.07
CA ILE A 572 16.58 14.59 3.80
C ILE A 572 15.39 15.54 3.75
N ARG A 573 14.71 15.60 2.61
CA ARG A 573 13.66 16.60 2.38
C ARG A 573 12.22 16.05 2.40
N PHE A 574 12.03 14.77 2.69
CA PHE A 574 10.70 14.14 2.64
C PHE A 574 9.68 14.82 3.55
N THR A 575 10.11 15.39 4.70
CA THR A 575 9.23 16.11 5.64
C THR A 575 8.71 17.44 5.12
N GLU A 576 9.26 17.96 4.01
CA GLU A 576 8.86 19.23 3.42
C GLU A 576 7.62 19.12 2.51
N PHE A 577 7.15 17.92 2.25
CA PHE A 577 6.06 17.65 1.33
C PHE A 577 4.92 16.90 2.00
N THR A 578 3.70 17.21 1.62
CA THR A 578 2.46 16.46 1.85
C THR A 578 2.38 15.78 3.23
N GLU A 579 2.38 14.45 3.29
CA GLU A 579 2.29 13.65 4.51
C GLU A 579 3.64 13.28 5.13
N GLY A 580 4.74 13.81 4.60
CA GLY A 580 6.09 13.43 5.03
C GLY A 580 6.37 13.66 6.53
N TRP A 581 5.68 14.62 7.15
CA TRP A 581 5.76 14.85 8.59
C TRP A 581 5.28 13.63 9.40
N GLY A 582 4.27 12.91 8.92
CA GLY A 582 3.72 11.70 9.56
C GLY A 582 4.64 10.48 9.48
N TRP A 583 5.76 10.53 8.72
CA TRP A 583 6.69 9.40 8.59
C TRP A 583 7.86 9.45 9.55
N ARG A 584 7.89 10.44 10.45
CA ARG A 584 8.99 10.66 11.41
C ARG A 584 9.16 9.48 12.36
N GLY A 585 8.10 8.75 12.69
CA GLY A 585 8.16 7.56 13.54
C GLY A 585 9.04 6.45 12.97
N ASP A 586 9.06 6.28 11.64
CA ASP A 586 9.92 5.30 10.94
C ASP A 586 11.27 5.87 10.52
N TYR A 587 11.35 7.16 10.14
CA TYR A 587 12.55 7.74 9.52
C TYR A 587 13.25 8.81 10.37
N GLY A 588 12.58 9.36 11.38
CA GLY A 588 13.08 10.52 12.13
C GLY A 588 12.83 11.83 11.40
N SER A 589 13.40 12.92 11.93
CA SER A 589 13.23 14.28 11.43
C SER A 589 14.57 14.89 11.02
N PRO A 590 15.10 14.62 9.82
CA PRO A 590 16.46 15.01 9.43
C PRO A 590 16.67 16.53 9.37
N ILE A 591 15.61 17.31 9.11
CA ILE A 591 15.70 18.78 9.10
C ILE A 591 15.79 19.34 10.52
N LEU A 592 15.06 18.76 11.46
CA LEU A 592 15.00 19.25 12.85
C LEU A 592 16.08 18.63 13.74
N ASN A 593 16.57 17.42 13.43
CA ASN A 593 17.46 16.66 14.29
C ASN A 593 18.75 16.23 13.57
N GLN A 594 19.91 16.59 14.14
CA GLN A 594 21.22 16.29 13.57
C GLN A 594 21.52 14.79 13.51
N ALA A 595 21.11 14.00 14.51
CA ALA A 595 21.35 12.56 14.52
C ALA A 595 20.52 11.86 13.42
N ASP A 596 19.28 12.31 13.22
CA ASP A 596 18.43 11.84 12.14
C ASP A 596 18.99 12.21 10.77
N PHE A 597 19.48 13.42 10.60
CA PHE A 597 20.19 13.83 9.39
C PHE A 597 21.38 12.92 9.10
N GLN A 598 22.26 12.68 10.09
CA GLN A 598 23.44 11.83 9.93
C GLN A 598 23.10 10.37 9.61
N ARG A 599 21.95 9.90 10.06
CA ARG A 599 21.42 8.57 9.74
C ARG A 599 20.82 8.53 8.34
N ASN A 600 19.93 9.45 8.04
CA ASN A 600 19.15 9.44 6.80
C ASN A 600 20.01 9.73 5.57
N ILE A 601 21.03 10.58 5.66
CA ILE A 601 21.94 10.83 4.55
C ILE A 601 22.65 9.55 4.07
N LYS A 602 22.89 8.58 4.96
CA LYS A 602 23.56 7.31 4.65
C LYS A 602 22.68 6.30 3.93
N ILE A 603 21.37 6.42 4.07
CA ILE A 603 20.39 5.53 3.45
C ILE A 603 19.61 6.21 2.32
N SER A 604 19.84 7.49 2.06
CA SER A 604 19.16 8.25 1.00
C SER A 604 19.66 7.83 -0.39
N PRO A 605 18.85 7.17 -1.23
CA PRO A 605 19.28 6.75 -2.56
C PRO A 605 19.84 7.91 -3.38
N TYR A 606 19.14 9.04 -3.37
CA TYR A 606 19.54 10.25 -4.08
C TYR A 606 20.95 10.72 -3.68
N HIS A 607 21.24 10.81 -2.37
CA HIS A 607 22.50 11.33 -1.87
C HIS A 607 23.64 10.30 -1.89
N GLN A 608 23.35 9.00 -1.89
CA GLN A 608 24.34 7.92 -1.91
C GLN A 608 24.77 7.49 -3.32
N THR A 609 24.10 7.97 -4.36
CA THR A 609 24.51 7.74 -5.75
C THR A 609 25.90 8.37 -5.98
N LYS A 610 26.86 7.59 -6.50
CA LYS A 610 28.27 7.97 -6.71
C LYS A 610 28.59 8.06 -8.20
N ILE A 611 29.40 9.03 -8.57
CA ILE A 611 29.85 9.26 -9.95
C ILE A 611 30.69 8.09 -10.46
N ASP A 612 30.55 7.77 -11.74
CA ASP A 612 31.31 6.73 -12.46
C ASP A 612 31.18 5.32 -11.86
N VAL A 613 30.10 5.06 -11.13
CA VAL A 613 29.76 3.73 -10.63
C VAL A 613 28.78 3.06 -11.57
N CYS A 614 29.05 1.80 -11.97
CA CYS A 614 28.12 1.01 -12.75
C CYS A 614 26.99 0.51 -11.85
N TYR A 615 25.76 1.00 -12.08
CA TYR A 615 24.56 0.55 -11.38
C TYR A 615 23.81 -0.51 -12.21
N SER A 616 23.01 -1.33 -11.54
CA SER A 616 22.13 -2.29 -12.24
C SER A 616 21.14 -1.55 -13.14
N PRO A 617 20.65 -2.18 -14.23
CA PRO A 617 19.52 -1.65 -14.99
C PRO A 617 18.39 -1.22 -14.07
N THR A 618 17.91 0.02 -14.21
CA THR A 618 16.96 0.62 -13.27
C THR A 618 15.80 1.25 -14.00
N LEU A 619 14.57 0.92 -13.61
CA LEU A 619 13.35 1.62 -14.01
C LEU A 619 12.67 2.18 -12.78
N THR A 620 12.78 3.49 -12.59
CA THR A 620 12.00 4.21 -11.57
C THR A 620 10.60 4.47 -12.11
N THR A 621 9.56 4.13 -11.33
CA THR A 621 8.18 4.46 -11.69
C THR A 621 7.57 5.43 -10.68
N THR A 622 6.76 6.39 -11.15
CA THR A 622 6.07 7.37 -10.31
C THR A 622 4.71 7.72 -10.90
N GLY A 623 3.84 8.33 -10.10
CA GLY A 623 2.61 8.95 -10.57
C GLY A 623 2.79 10.46 -10.64
N ARG A 624 2.45 11.10 -11.77
CA ARG A 624 2.61 12.56 -11.93
C ARG A 624 1.80 13.38 -10.93
N ARG A 625 0.75 12.81 -10.37
CA ARG A 625 -0.12 13.43 -9.38
C ARG A 625 0.02 12.79 -8.00
N ASP A 626 1.14 12.12 -7.74
CA ASP A 626 1.40 11.52 -6.43
C ASP A 626 1.53 12.63 -5.39
N ASP A 627 0.47 12.77 -4.58
CA ASP A 627 0.34 13.75 -3.50
C ASP A 627 0.62 13.12 -2.12
N ARG A 628 1.24 11.93 -2.08
CA ARG A 628 1.77 11.28 -0.89
C ARG A 628 3.30 11.27 -0.91
N VAL A 629 3.89 10.62 -1.91
CA VAL A 629 5.33 10.65 -2.18
C VAL A 629 5.54 11.39 -3.49
N VAL A 630 5.75 12.70 -3.39
CA VAL A 630 5.79 13.59 -4.56
C VAL A 630 6.76 13.12 -5.65
N PRO A 631 6.43 13.31 -6.94
CA PRO A 631 7.23 12.85 -8.09
C PRO A 631 8.69 13.34 -8.07
N SER A 632 8.96 14.46 -7.39
CA SER A 632 10.31 15.03 -7.27
C SER A 632 11.33 14.04 -6.70
N HIS A 633 10.94 13.15 -5.79
CA HIS A 633 11.81 12.08 -5.29
C HIS A 633 12.33 11.20 -6.44
N SER A 634 11.42 10.73 -7.28
CA SER A 634 11.74 9.89 -8.44
C SER A 634 12.50 10.64 -9.52
N TYR A 635 12.13 11.91 -9.79
CA TYR A 635 12.79 12.74 -10.80
C TYR A 635 14.23 13.05 -10.42
N LYS A 636 14.46 13.57 -9.21
CA LYS A 636 15.80 13.89 -8.70
C LYS A 636 16.71 12.65 -8.68
N PHE A 637 16.19 11.52 -8.20
CA PHE A 637 16.93 10.26 -8.16
C PHE A 637 17.33 9.78 -9.54
N THR A 638 16.37 9.72 -10.48
CA THR A 638 16.63 9.28 -11.86
C THR A 638 17.64 10.21 -12.55
N ALA A 639 17.47 11.52 -12.44
CA ALA A 639 18.38 12.51 -13.04
C ALA A 639 19.82 12.32 -12.55
N ARG A 640 20.02 12.14 -11.24
CA ARG A 640 21.34 11.90 -10.65
C ARG A 640 21.91 10.54 -11.07
N LEU A 641 21.09 9.50 -11.08
CA LEU A 641 21.53 8.16 -11.43
C LEU A 641 21.92 8.07 -12.91
N GLN A 642 21.18 8.74 -13.83
CA GLN A 642 21.54 8.86 -15.25
C GLN A 642 22.88 9.60 -15.44
N GLU A 643 23.10 10.70 -14.70
CA GLU A 643 24.35 11.46 -14.76
C GLU A 643 25.56 10.65 -14.27
N TYR A 644 25.36 9.85 -13.19
CA TYR A 644 26.45 9.19 -12.47
C TYR A 644 26.70 7.75 -12.92
N GLN A 645 25.89 7.24 -13.86
CA GLN A 645 26.02 5.88 -14.39
C GLN A 645 27.37 5.69 -15.09
N GLY A 646 28.19 4.78 -14.57
CA GLY A 646 29.53 4.50 -15.09
C GLY A 646 29.60 3.42 -16.16
N CYS A 647 28.45 2.92 -16.65
CA CYS A 647 28.40 1.88 -17.69
C CYS A 647 27.15 2.04 -18.58
N THR A 648 26.91 1.12 -19.49
CA THR A 648 25.82 1.17 -20.47
C THR A 648 24.48 0.63 -19.95
N ASN A 649 24.40 0.19 -18.70
CA ASN A 649 23.12 -0.27 -18.11
C ASN A 649 22.08 0.85 -18.14
N PRO A 650 20.85 0.57 -18.60
CA PRO A 650 19.82 1.60 -18.72
C PRO A 650 19.33 2.10 -17.35
N VAL A 651 19.14 3.41 -17.27
CA VAL A 651 18.46 4.08 -16.16
C VAL A 651 17.28 4.83 -16.74
N MET A 652 16.08 4.36 -16.47
CA MET A 652 14.85 4.84 -17.10
C MET A 652 13.88 5.36 -16.03
N LEU A 653 12.98 6.24 -16.44
CA LEU A 653 11.84 6.71 -15.67
C LEU A 653 10.56 6.46 -16.45
N TYR A 654 9.54 5.94 -15.78
CA TYR A 654 8.17 5.97 -16.24
C TYR A 654 7.31 6.81 -15.30
N ASP A 655 6.80 7.92 -15.81
CA ASP A 655 5.90 8.82 -15.10
C ASP A 655 4.47 8.58 -15.57
N ALA A 656 3.69 7.87 -14.75
CA ALA A 656 2.30 7.57 -15.06
C ALA A 656 1.45 8.85 -15.00
N THR A 657 1.15 9.42 -16.17
CA THR A 657 0.33 10.62 -16.28
C THR A 657 -1.05 10.42 -15.66
N ARG A 658 -1.56 11.42 -14.94
CA ARG A 658 -2.85 11.40 -14.23
C ARG A 658 -2.96 10.31 -13.15
N ALA A 659 -1.83 9.83 -12.62
CA ALA A 659 -1.76 8.83 -11.58
C ALA A 659 -1.27 9.42 -10.25
N GLY A 660 -1.92 9.08 -9.15
CA GLY A 660 -1.50 9.36 -7.78
C GLY A 660 -0.76 8.19 -7.14
N HIS A 661 -0.58 8.23 -5.81
CA HIS A 661 0.14 7.20 -5.05
C HIS A 661 -0.49 5.81 -5.14
N GLY A 662 -1.81 5.74 -5.12
CA GLY A 662 -2.59 4.50 -5.24
C GLY A 662 -2.53 3.82 -6.62
N SER A 663 -1.82 4.39 -7.59
CA SER A 663 -1.83 3.94 -8.99
C SER A 663 -1.32 2.51 -9.22
N GLY A 664 -0.52 1.97 -8.32
CA GLY A 664 0.07 0.65 -8.48
C GLY A 664 -0.60 -0.47 -7.70
N ASN A 665 -1.50 -0.14 -6.78
CA ASN A 665 -2.13 -1.12 -5.90
C ASN A 665 -3.65 -0.93 -5.89
N GLY A 666 -4.39 -1.87 -6.48
CA GLY A 666 -5.82 -1.94 -6.33
C GLY A 666 -6.65 -1.11 -7.31
N VAL A 667 -7.88 -0.82 -6.91
CA VAL A 667 -8.98 -0.30 -7.74
C VAL A 667 -8.93 1.21 -8.02
N ALA A 668 -7.98 1.93 -7.44
CA ALA A 668 -7.89 3.40 -7.56
C ALA A 668 -7.53 3.89 -8.97
N MET A 669 -7.13 3.00 -9.86
CA MET A 669 -6.81 3.28 -11.27
C MET A 669 -7.62 2.38 -12.20
N PRO A 670 -7.99 2.85 -13.40
CA PRO A 670 -8.63 1.98 -14.39
C PRO A 670 -7.70 0.82 -14.77
N LYS A 671 -8.29 -0.34 -15.09
CA LYS A 671 -7.54 -1.57 -15.45
C LYS A 671 -6.49 -1.31 -16.53
N TRP A 672 -6.85 -0.56 -17.60
CA TRP A 672 -5.94 -0.31 -18.72
C TRP A 672 -4.64 0.38 -18.28
N LYS A 673 -4.69 1.31 -17.31
CA LYS A 673 -3.50 1.97 -16.79
C LYS A 673 -2.64 1.07 -15.91
N ARG A 674 -3.27 0.20 -15.11
CA ARG A 674 -2.55 -0.81 -14.33
C ARG A 674 -1.84 -1.79 -15.26
N ILE A 675 -2.52 -2.24 -16.31
CA ILE A 675 -1.95 -3.12 -17.34
C ILE A 675 -0.77 -2.43 -18.04
N GLU A 676 -0.90 -1.16 -18.45
CA GLU A 676 0.20 -0.39 -19.05
C GLU A 676 1.42 -0.34 -18.11
N LEU A 677 1.24 0.07 -16.86
CA LEU A 677 2.31 0.20 -15.88
C LEU A 677 3.04 -1.13 -15.67
N PHE A 678 2.31 -2.21 -15.39
CA PHE A 678 2.91 -3.51 -15.10
C PHE A 678 3.53 -4.17 -16.34
N SER A 679 2.99 -3.91 -17.53
CA SER A 679 3.61 -4.35 -18.79
C SER A 679 4.98 -3.70 -18.98
N ILE A 680 5.10 -2.40 -18.71
CA ILE A 680 6.37 -1.66 -18.79
C ILE A 680 7.37 -2.17 -17.75
N GLU A 681 6.97 -2.33 -16.49
CA GLU A 681 7.84 -2.82 -15.41
C GLU A 681 8.38 -4.22 -15.70
N GLN A 682 7.50 -5.17 -16.09
CA GLN A 682 7.90 -6.55 -16.35
C GLN A 682 8.69 -6.70 -17.66
N SER A 683 8.33 -5.95 -18.71
CA SER A 683 9.10 -5.95 -19.96
C SER A 683 10.53 -5.42 -19.73
N PHE A 684 10.66 -4.33 -18.96
CA PHE A 684 11.98 -3.82 -18.59
C PHE A 684 12.80 -4.86 -17.80
N ALA A 685 12.19 -5.49 -16.80
CA ALA A 685 12.84 -6.51 -16.01
C ALA A 685 13.31 -7.69 -16.89
N LEU A 686 12.42 -8.29 -17.67
CA LEU A 686 12.76 -9.46 -18.52
C LEU A 686 13.80 -9.13 -19.59
N LYS A 687 13.75 -7.93 -20.18
CA LYS A 687 14.75 -7.50 -21.17
C LYS A 687 16.16 -7.44 -20.59
N ASN A 688 16.30 -6.97 -19.35
CA ASN A 688 17.61 -6.77 -18.72
C ASN A 688 18.14 -8.01 -17.98
N ILE A 689 17.25 -8.88 -17.51
CA ILE A 689 17.63 -10.17 -16.90
C ILE A 689 18.18 -11.16 -17.94
N LYS A 690 17.67 -11.14 -19.17
CA LYS A 690 18.06 -12.09 -20.24
C LYS A 690 19.37 -11.73 -20.96
N GLN A 691 19.98 -10.62 -20.62
CA GLN A 691 21.30 -10.23 -21.13
C GLN A 691 22.39 -10.72 -20.18
#